data_eb368d5493a72e9be3181c1b597c07f3
#
_entry.id   eb368d5493a72e9be3181c1b597c07f3
#
_cell.length_a   1.000
_cell.length_b   1.000
_cell.length_c   1.000
_cell.angle_alpha   90.00
_cell.angle_beta   90.00
_cell.angle_gamma   90.00
#
_symmetry.space_group_name_H-M   'P 1'
#
loop_
_entity.id
_entity.type
_entity.pdbx_description
1 polymer ?
#
loop_
_entity_poly.entity_id
_entity_poly.type
_entity_poly.pdbx_seq_one_letter_code
_entity_poly.pdbx_strand_id
1 'polypeptide(L)'
;IIHPTSREMFRSYFTVAAIALAATSTIGVGAAVVEKSLRGRNADTVASANKHQHRVLQEEEEFTFLIADIQYEDGFTATSRKLQGNSGNKNPNRPERTMNVQDAEGMIYEIEAGSGDTAGTSSGSTVTLPDNAFMTPGTNKINLNGGGLKKKTKKEKKEKRDLQEDDSSTELRRHLTAIGTKTVVAVRVIASGGAYNWTDEAGLSDDVFGTNGDAYNLKTGFEGCSHNQLIINPGGGGYSDINNGVTTINVDVNATSGNHGNMANAVTAAIKAKFGVNDPTQIADHWLYCLPSGVTTSIAYAYANHWMSVYSNEWCNYPSSQMHELGHNFGFDHSNEGTQDYGDVSGMMGSSYSEDEGPMMCFNAAKSWQTGWFNEKRVNMNIGGSEATDNCLETDITGQADYVAVDTTQTILVKMNRASSLGRDLFLMYNKKTGVNSGTAEGGNTVMVVEAGAEGTGYAESWLMGKLGAGQSQTFAGYLGDDRDLVITVLSIGDTAQVTIEFDGLCTNTIAPTPSPCENPNQKQVSVQIATDTYPAETSWTLKKVGSCAGQADLNLSSPTYSTSNAVQAAFEQCVDKGQYEFTITDAYGDGMCCSYGAGSFQVFYGDRDVFEGQSSGDFGASFTGNFGECDVPASPPPTPAPVNSTPPPTPAPV
;
A
#
# COMPACT_ATOMS: atom_id res chain seq x y z
N ILE A 1 15.17 -7.04 -57.23
CA ILE A 1 15.35 -7.87 -58.40
C ILE A 1 14.77 -9.25 -58.11
N ILE A 2 13.59 -9.48 -58.80
CA ILE A 2 13.05 -10.76 -59.24
C ILE A 2 12.43 -11.72 -58.19
N HIS A 3 11.08 -11.72 -58.15
CA HIS A 3 10.18 -12.88 -58.07
C HIS A 3 10.48 -13.90 -59.23
N PRO A 4 9.96 -15.18 -59.30
CA PRO A 4 8.55 -15.51 -59.01
C PRO A 4 8.21 -16.96 -58.53
N THR A 5 6.92 -17.16 -58.18
CA THR A 5 5.93 -18.23 -58.56
C THR A 5 6.15 -19.67 -58.08
N SER A 6 5.26 -20.35 -57.54
CA SER A 6 3.85 -20.78 -57.75
C SER A 6 3.67 -22.28 -57.45
N ARG A 7 2.53 -22.65 -56.85
CA ARG A 7 1.70 -23.90 -57.01
C ARG A 7 2.32 -25.25 -56.64
N GLU A 8 1.65 -26.15 -55.93
CA GLU A 8 0.35 -26.82 -56.14
C GLU A 8 -0.04 -27.70 -54.95
N MET A 9 -1.27 -27.67 -54.59
CA MET A 9 -2.27 -28.71 -54.34
C MET A 9 -1.80 -30.17 -54.13
N PHE A 10 -2.28 -30.79 -53.05
CA PHE A 10 -2.80 -32.15 -53.07
C PHE A 10 -4.01 -32.32 -52.13
N ARG A 11 -5.14 -32.71 -52.73
CA ARG A 11 -6.35 -33.25 -52.09
C ARG A 11 -6.10 -34.73 -51.75
N SER A 12 -6.62 -35.21 -50.64
CA SER A 12 -7.04 -36.61 -50.51
C SER A 12 -8.32 -36.71 -49.67
N TYR A 13 -9.34 -37.23 -50.32
CA TYR A 13 -10.59 -37.68 -49.74
C TYR A 13 -10.37 -39.02 -49.02
N PHE A 14 -11.02 -39.21 -47.86
CA PHE A 14 -11.42 -40.57 -47.44
C PHE A 14 -12.88 -40.57 -46.98
N THR A 15 -13.61 -41.46 -47.61
CA THR A 15 -15.01 -41.79 -47.50
C THR A 15 -15.29 -42.58 -46.23
N VAL A 16 -16.35 -42.26 -45.49
CA VAL A 16 -16.87 -43.05 -44.38
C VAL A 16 -17.98 -43.97 -44.91
N ALA A 17 -17.80 -45.25 -44.67
CA ALA A 17 -18.83 -46.25 -44.93
C ALA A 17 -19.70 -46.45 -43.67
N ALA A 18 -21.02 -46.38 -43.84
CA ALA A 18 -22.02 -46.70 -42.83
C ALA A 18 -22.13 -48.21 -42.66
N ILE A 19 -22.18 -48.65 -41.38
CA ILE A 19 -22.71 -50.01 -41.05
C ILE A 19 -23.91 -49.79 -40.12
N ALA A 20 -25.08 -50.09 -40.63
CA ALA A 20 -26.31 -50.27 -39.86
C ALA A 20 -26.37 -51.73 -39.42
N LEU A 21 -26.55 -52.00 -38.14
CA LEU A 21 -27.06 -53.27 -37.65
C LEU A 21 -28.13 -53.02 -36.59
N ALA A 22 -29.30 -53.58 -36.89
CA ALA A 22 -30.44 -53.55 -35.99
C ALA A 22 -30.27 -54.48 -34.80
N ALA A 23 -30.63 -53.98 -33.63
CA ALA A 23 -31.00 -54.80 -32.48
C ALA A 23 -32.20 -54.17 -31.79
N THR A 24 -33.31 -54.82 -31.96
CA THR A 24 -34.62 -54.56 -31.32
C THR A 24 -34.63 -55.04 -29.88
N SER A 25 -35.39 -54.31 -29.08
CA SER A 25 -36.02 -54.68 -27.82
C SER A 25 -35.20 -54.56 -26.53
N THR A 26 -35.80 -53.78 -25.65
CA THR A 26 -35.64 -53.61 -24.19
C THR A 26 -34.92 -52.30 -23.80
N ILE A 27 -35.55 -51.16 -24.03
CA ILE A 27 -35.32 -49.95 -23.22
C ILE A 27 -36.63 -49.15 -23.13
N GLY A 28 -37.51 -49.58 -22.20
CA GLY A 28 -38.79 -48.91 -21.96
C GLY A 28 -38.89 -48.23 -20.57
N VAL A 29 -37.80 -48.20 -19.77
CA VAL A 29 -37.90 -47.71 -18.37
C VAL A 29 -36.86 -46.61 -18.07
N GLY A 30 -35.81 -46.45 -18.88
CA GLY A 30 -34.74 -45.45 -18.60
C GLY A 30 -35.04 -44.02 -19.03
N ALA A 31 -35.86 -43.84 -20.07
CA ALA A 31 -36.09 -42.49 -20.66
C ALA A 31 -37.02 -41.60 -19.79
N ALA A 32 -37.93 -42.18 -19.04
CA ALA A 32 -38.88 -41.43 -18.20
C ALA A 32 -38.24 -40.87 -16.92
N VAL A 33 -37.15 -41.48 -16.42
CA VAL A 33 -36.44 -41.02 -15.23
C VAL A 33 -35.48 -39.89 -15.54
N VAL A 34 -34.85 -39.90 -16.74
CA VAL A 34 -33.94 -38.84 -17.19
C VAL A 34 -34.69 -37.55 -17.54
N GLU A 35 -35.90 -37.69 -18.17
CA GLU A 35 -36.71 -36.51 -18.51
C GLU A 35 -37.37 -35.86 -17.29
N LYS A 36 -37.62 -36.61 -16.22
CA LYS A 36 -38.12 -36.09 -14.94
C LYS A 36 -37.01 -35.38 -14.15
N SER A 37 -35.76 -35.81 -14.29
CA SER A 37 -34.60 -35.18 -13.69
C SER A 37 -34.23 -33.84 -14.36
N LEU A 38 -34.38 -33.73 -15.67
CA LEU A 38 -34.11 -32.49 -16.42
C LEU A 38 -35.20 -31.43 -16.28
N ARG A 39 -36.48 -31.83 -16.14
CA ARG A 39 -37.57 -30.89 -15.87
C ARG A 39 -37.59 -30.37 -14.42
N GLY A 40 -37.05 -31.11 -13.46
CA GLY A 40 -36.92 -30.66 -12.08
C GLY A 40 -35.84 -29.61 -11.91
N ARG A 41 -34.75 -29.67 -12.67
CA ARG A 41 -33.62 -28.74 -12.48
C ARG A 41 -33.86 -27.34 -13.06
N ASN A 42 -34.69 -27.20 -14.13
CA ASN A 42 -34.99 -25.90 -14.71
C ASN A 42 -36.08 -25.11 -13.97
N ALA A 43 -36.87 -25.77 -13.11
CA ALA A 43 -37.87 -25.08 -12.29
C ALA A 43 -37.32 -24.64 -10.93
N ASP A 44 -36.30 -25.34 -10.43
CA ASP A 44 -35.70 -25.02 -9.13
C ASP A 44 -34.67 -23.86 -9.17
N THR A 45 -34.07 -23.58 -10.34
CA THR A 45 -33.11 -22.46 -10.49
C THR A 45 -33.78 -21.08 -10.53
N VAL A 46 -35.00 -20.95 -11.03
CA VAL A 46 -35.77 -19.70 -10.99
C VAL A 46 -36.49 -19.54 -9.64
N ALA A 47 -36.82 -20.66 -8.98
CA ALA A 47 -37.41 -20.65 -7.64
C ALA A 47 -36.35 -20.42 -6.51
N SER A 48 -35.06 -20.61 -6.79
CA SER A 48 -33.99 -20.47 -5.79
C SER A 48 -33.78 -19.02 -5.38
N ALA A 49 -33.84 -18.04 -6.30
CA ALA A 49 -33.70 -16.64 -5.96
C ALA A 49 -34.84 -16.11 -5.04
N ASN A 50 -36.04 -16.67 -5.18
CA ASN A 50 -37.18 -16.34 -4.31
C ASN A 50 -37.30 -17.21 -3.04
N LYS A 51 -36.59 -18.35 -2.97
CA LYS A 51 -36.61 -19.23 -1.80
C LYS A 51 -35.71 -18.75 -0.66
N HIS A 52 -34.72 -17.92 -0.95
CA HIS A 52 -33.80 -17.38 0.06
C HIS A 52 -34.46 -16.37 1.02
N GLN A 53 -35.65 -15.84 0.69
CA GLN A 53 -36.38 -14.89 1.56
C GLN A 53 -36.98 -15.52 2.84
N HIS A 54 -36.99 -16.84 2.96
CA HIS A 54 -37.56 -17.56 4.13
C HIS A 54 -36.67 -18.72 4.60
N ARG A 55 -35.36 -18.64 4.38
CA ARG A 55 -34.45 -19.67 4.90
C ARG A 55 -34.44 -19.57 6.42
N VAL A 56 -34.96 -20.59 7.09
CA VAL A 56 -34.70 -20.83 8.52
C VAL A 56 -33.25 -21.31 8.62
N LEU A 57 -32.40 -20.56 9.32
CA LEU A 57 -31.01 -20.95 9.56
C LEU A 57 -31.04 -22.26 10.38
N GLN A 58 -30.40 -23.31 9.86
CA GLN A 58 -30.37 -24.61 10.54
C GLN A 58 -29.32 -24.61 11.65
N GLU A 59 -29.60 -25.27 12.74
CA GLU A 59 -28.62 -25.56 13.79
C GLU A 59 -27.43 -26.31 13.16
N GLU A 60 -26.18 -25.87 13.52
CA GLU A 60 -24.90 -26.43 13.03
C GLU A 60 -24.48 -26.10 11.59
N GLU A 61 -25.18 -25.25 10.87
CA GLU A 61 -24.70 -24.77 9.56
C GLU A 61 -23.37 -23.99 9.71
N GLU A 62 -22.38 -24.37 8.90
CA GLU A 62 -21.06 -23.74 8.90
C GLU A 62 -21.02 -22.58 7.92
N PHE A 63 -20.46 -21.46 8.37
CA PHE A 63 -20.24 -20.26 7.57
C PHE A 63 -18.76 -19.88 7.58
N THR A 64 -18.31 -19.23 6.51
CA THR A 64 -17.02 -18.54 6.52
C THR A 64 -17.26 -17.08 6.94
N PHE A 65 -16.59 -16.64 8.01
CA PHE A 65 -16.65 -15.24 8.43
C PHE A 65 -15.78 -14.38 7.54
N LEU A 66 -16.32 -13.23 7.08
CA LEU A 66 -15.65 -12.30 6.18
C LEU A 66 -15.73 -10.87 6.73
N ILE A 67 -14.65 -10.14 6.58
CA ILE A 67 -14.60 -8.69 6.82
C ILE A 67 -14.62 -8.01 5.46
N ALA A 68 -15.49 -7.03 5.27
CA ALA A 68 -15.49 -6.15 4.12
C ALA A 68 -15.28 -4.71 4.59
N ASP A 69 -14.37 -4.03 3.92
CA ASP A 69 -14.14 -2.61 4.07
C ASP A 69 -14.80 -1.86 2.91
N ILE A 70 -15.52 -0.78 3.22
CA ILE A 70 -16.35 -0.05 2.28
C ILE A 70 -15.82 1.37 2.16
N GLN A 71 -15.35 1.74 0.97
CA GLN A 71 -14.92 3.09 0.67
C GLN A 71 -16.10 3.95 0.17
N TYR A 72 -16.24 5.17 0.71
CA TYR A 72 -17.27 6.12 0.32
C TYR A 72 -16.69 7.35 -0.38
N GLU A 73 -17.47 7.90 -1.31
CA GLU A 73 -17.18 9.18 -1.94
C GLU A 73 -17.61 10.32 -1.01
N ASP A 74 -16.68 10.83 -0.20
CA ASP A 74 -16.97 11.90 0.78
C ASP A 74 -16.82 13.31 0.19
N GLY A 75 -16.94 13.47 -1.12
CA GLY A 75 -16.89 14.78 -1.80
C GLY A 75 -15.49 15.43 -1.80
N PHE A 76 -14.45 14.68 -1.50
CA PHE A 76 -13.09 15.16 -1.44
C PHE A 76 -12.36 14.99 -2.78
N THR A 77 -12.16 16.07 -3.48
CA THR A 77 -11.10 16.14 -4.49
C THR A 77 -9.75 16.28 -3.78
N ALA A 78 -8.67 15.79 -4.39
CA ALA A 78 -7.31 15.89 -3.83
C ALA A 78 -6.92 17.34 -3.43
N THR A 79 -7.52 18.32 -4.05
CA THR A 79 -7.36 19.76 -3.75
C THR A 79 -8.10 20.19 -2.47
N SER A 80 -9.19 19.53 -2.10
CA SER A 80 -10.01 19.89 -0.93
C SER A 80 -9.39 19.41 0.39
N ARG A 81 -8.51 18.40 0.36
CA ARG A 81 -7.87 17.82 1.55
C ARG A 81 -6.91 18.75 2.27
N LYS A 82 -6.25 19.66 1.53
CA LYS A 82 -5.32 20.64 2.12
C LYS A 82 -5.99 21.78 2.89
N LEU A 83 -7.31 22.01 2.71
CA LEU A 83 -8.00 23.21 3.23
C LEU A 83 -8.92 22.95 4.42
N GLN A 84 -9.19 21.70 4.81
CA GLN A 84 -10.02 21.40 5.98
C GLN A 84 -9.19 20.68 7.05
N GLY A 85 -8.52 21.49 7.85
CA GLY A 85 -8.09 21.05 9.16
C GLY A 85 -9.34 20.64 9.95
N ASN A 86 -9.39 19.37 10.33
CA ASN A 86 -10.20 18.84 11.40
C ASN A 86 -11.72 18.84 11.22
N SER A 87 -12.21 17.68 11.09
CA SER A 87 -13.54 17.08 11.22
C SER A 87 -14.06 16.50 9.91
N GLY A 88 -13.53 15.36 9.51
CA GLY A 88 -14.33 14.41 8.75
C GLY A 88 -15.56 14.09 9.59
N ASN A 89 -16.70 14.64 9.19
CA ASN A 89 -17.98 14.35 9.83
C ASN A 89 -18.32 12.90 9.44
N LYS A 90 -17.73 11.93 10.16
CA LYS A 90 -18.07 10.51 10.01
C LYS A 90 -19.57 10.43 10.17
N ASN A 91 -20.29 10.10 9.10
CA ASN A 91 -21.69 9.82 9.21
C ASN A 91 -21.84 8.53 10.05
N PRO A 92 -22.31 8.60 11.30
CA PRO A 92 -22.38 7.43 12.18
C PRO A 92 -23.31 6.32 11.64
N ASN A 93 -24.05 6.60 10.57
CA ASN A 93 -24.94 5.66 9.90
C ASN A 93 -24.31 4.99 8.66
N ARG A 94 -23.03 5.26 8.35
CA ARG A 94 -22.28 4.59 7.28
C ARG A 94 -21.13 3.78 7.88
N PRO A 95 -21.31 2.48 8.12
CA PRO A 95 -20.20 1.64 8.57
C PRO A 95 -19.16 1.53 7.44
N GLU A 96 -17.94 1.91 7.72
CA GLU A 96 -16.80 1.71 6.81
C GLU A 96 -16.36 0.25 6.79
N ARG A 97 -16.64 -0.47 7.85
CA ARG A 97 -16.34 -1.91 7.97
C ARG A 97 -17.59 -2.70 8.29
N THR A 98 -17.86 -3.75 7.52
CA THR A 98 -18.96 -4.68 7.75
C THR A 98 -18.44 -6.07 8.08
N MET A 99 -19.18 -6.76 8.96
CA MET A 99 -18.96 -8.14 9.30
C MET A 99 -19.94 -8.99 8.51
N ASN A 100 -19.45 -10.06 7.89
CA ASN A 100 -20.25 -10.86 6.98
C ASN A 100 -20.02 -12.34 7.22
N VAL A 101 -20.93 -13.17 6.76
CA VAL A 101 -20.78 -14.62 6.72
C VAL A 101 -21.16 -15.15 5.34
N GLN A 102 -20.39 -16.10 4.84
CA GLN A 102 -20.63 -16.78 3.58
C GLN A 102 -21.07 -18.22 3.85
N ASP A 103 -22.17 -18.65 3.24
CA ASP A 103 -22.65 -20.01 3.33
C ASP A 103 -21.90 -20.97 2.38
N ALA A 104 -22.22 -22.24 2.45
CA ALA A 104 -21.62 -23.28 1.59
C ALA A 104 -21.94 -23.10 0.10
N GLU A 105 -23.02 -22.41 -0.23
CA GLU A 105 -23.40 -22.05 -1.58
C GLU A 105 -22.67 -20.80 -2.10
N GLY A 106 -21.83 -20.15 -1.28
CA GLY A 106 -21.07 -18.96 -1.61
C GLY A 106 -21.88 -17.67 -1.53
N MET A 107 -23.07 -17.68 -0.94
CA MET A 107 -23.88 -16.47 -0.72
C MET A 107 -23.40 -15.75 0.53
N ILE A 108 -23.24 -14.43 0.44
CA ILE A 108 -22.71 -13.59 1.50
C ILE A 108 -23.84 -12.80 2.15
N TYR A 109 -23.86 -12.81 3.48
CA TYR A 109 -24.85 -12.13 4.30
C TYR A 109 -24.16 -11.19 5.28
N GLU A 110 -24.59 -9.94 5.31
CA GLU A 110 -24.08 -8.95 6.26
C GLU A 110 -24.66 -9.21 7.66
N ILE A 111 -23.83 -9.20 8.68
CA ILE A 111 -24.27 -9.24 10.07
C ILE A 111 -24.74 -7.83 10.48
N GLU A 112 -25.98 -7.71 10.95
CA GLU A 112 -26.50 -6.42 11.41
C GLU A 112 -25.67 -5.86 12.56
N ALA A 113 -25.22 -4.60 12.41
CA ALA A 113 -24.43 -3.92 13.42
C ALA A 113 -25.13 -3.90 14.79
N GLY A 114 -24.40 -4.30 15.82
CA GLY A 114 -24.93 -4.34 17.18
C GLY A 114 -25.93 -5.46 17.46
N SER A 115 -26.21 -6.37 16.50
CA SER A 115 -27.12 -7.50 16.72
C SER A 115 -26.55 -8.61 17.58
N GLY A 116 -25.22 -8.67 17.74
CA GLY A 116 -24.53 -9.68 18.53
C GLY A 116 -23.02 -9.50 18.57
N ASP A 117 -22.30 -10.49 19.12
CA ASP A 117 -20.86 -10.43 19.31
C ASP A 117 -20.11 -11.14 18.16
N THR A 118 -19.25 -10.38 17.50
CA THR A 118 -18.32 -10.87 16.46
C THR A 118 -16.85 -10.73 16.89
N ALA A 119 -16.60 -10.25 18.12
CA ALA A 119 -15.27 -9.93 18.61
C ALA A 119 -14.29 -11.11 18.53
N GLY A 120 -13.06 -10.82 18.14
CA GLY A 120 -11.99 -11.80 18.03
C GLY A 120 -12.18 -12.81 16.89
N THR A 121 -13.11 -12.59 15.95
CA THR A 121 -13.26 -13.43 14.76
C THR A 121 -12.47 -12.80 13.59
N SER A 122 -11.61 -13.60 12.97
CA SER A 122 -10.79 -13.18 11.83
C SER A 122 -11.43 -13.59 10.51
N SER A 123 -11.27 -12.80 9.46
CA SER A 123 -11.72 -13.15 8.11
C SER A 123 -11.15 -14.50 7.67
N GLY A 124 -11.96 -15.32 7.02
CA GLY A 124 -11.64 -16.69 6.64
C GLY A 124 -11.86 -17.74 7.76
N SER A 125 -12.31 -17.35 8.96
CA SER A 125 -12.62 -18.29 10.04
C SER A 125 -13.92 -19.04 9.76
N THR A 126 -13.97 -20.34 10.05
CA THR A 126 -15.22 -21.12 10.06
C THR A 126 -15.98 -20.84 11.36
N VAL A 127 -17.22 -20.42 11.23
CA VAL A 127 -18.11 -20.07 12.35
C VAL A 127 -19.47 -20.75 12.23
N THR A 128 -20.18 -20.84 13.35
CA THR A 128 -21.61 -21.16 13.36
C THR A 128 -22.37 -19.99 13.97
N LEU A 129 -23.58 -19.77 13.49
CA LEU A 129 -24.46 -18.74 14.01
C LEU A 129 -25.08 -19.19 15.37
N PRO A 130 -25.48 -18.24 16.24
CA PRO A 130 -26.27 -18.59 17.43
C PRO A 130 -27.66 -19.14 17.03
N ASP A 131 -28.19 -20.04 17.83
CA ASP A 131 -29.41 -20.79 17.52
C ASP A 131 -30.67 -19.91 17.30
N ASN A 132 -30.62 -18.67 17.79
CA ASN A 132 -31.68 -17.68 17.65
C ASN A 132 -31.41 -16.60 16.57
N ALA A 133 -30.36 -16.77 15.77
CA ALA A 133 -30.10 -15.88 14.65
C ALA A 133 -31.16 -16.01 13.56
N PHE A 134 -31.47 -14.93 12.87
CA PHE A 134 -32.48 -14.92 11.81
C PHE A 134 -32.11 -13.96 10.67
N MET A 135 -32.64 -14.25 9.49
CA MET A 135 -32.54 -13.36 8.33
C MET A 135 -33.51 -12.20 8.48
N THR A 136 -33.02 -10.97 8.33
CA THR A 136 -33.88 -9.78 8.31
C THR A 136 -34.70 -9.74 7.00
N PRO A 137 -36.04 -9.78 7.08
CA PRO A 137 -36.88 -9.90 5.90
C PRO A 137 -36.62 -8.82 4.86
N GLY A 138 -36.48 -9.23 3.58
CA GLY A 138 -36.27 -8.33 2.45
C GLY A 138 -34.84 -7.79 2.30
N THR A 139 -33.90 -8.28 3.10
CA THR A 139 -32.48 -7.88 3.05
C THR A 139 -31.58 -9.10 2.91
N ASN A 140 -30.29 -8.88 2.68
CA ASN A 140 -29.25 -9.90 2.80
C ASN A 140 -28.54 -9.85 4.17
N LYS A 141 -29.26 -9.45 5.24
CA LYS A 141 -28.68 -9.27 6.56
C LYS A 141 -29.12 -10.35 7.53
N ILE A 142 -28.19 -10.75 8.39
CA ILE A 142 -28.43 -11.68 9.50
C ILE A 142 -28.37 -10.91 10.82
N ASN A 143 -29.41 -11.09 11.63
CA ASN A 143 -29.46 -10.59 12.99
C ASN A 143 -29.07 -11.72 13.97
N LEU A 144 -28.03 -11.51 14.77
CA LEU A 144 -27.55 -12.49 15.75
C LEU A 144 -28.40 -12.55 17.03
N ASN A 145 -29.42 -11.68 17.16
CA ASN A 145 -30.36 -11.64 18.28
C ASN A 145 -29.68 -11.65 19.67
N GLY A 146 -28.60 -10.89 19.81
CA GLY A 146 -27.81 -10.80 21.05
C GLY A 146 -26.86 -11.97 21.32
N GLY A 147 -26.83 -12.97 20.44
CA GLY A 147 -25.86 -14.07 20.51
C GLY A 147 -24.50 -13.71 19.93
N GLY A 148 -23.52 -14.60 20.08
CA GLY A 148 -22.19 -14.46 19.50
C GLY A 148 -21.90 -15.56 18.47
N LEU A 149 -21.00 -15.27 17.53
CA LEU A 149 -20.46 -16.27 16.62
C LEU A 149 -19.63 -17.30 17.39
N LYS A 150 -19.83 -18.57 17.09
CA LYS A 150 -19.07 -19.67 17.69
C LYS A 150 -17.99 -20.12 16.69
N LYS A 151 -16.70 -19.90 17.02
CA LYS A 151 -15.58 -20.43 16.23
C LYS A 151 -15.49 -21.95 16.39
N LYS A 152 -15.37 -22.68 15.28
CA LYS A 152 -14.95 -24.07 15.34
C LYS A 152 -13.46 -24.17 15.63
N THR A 153 -13.10 -24.76 16.77
CA THR A 153 -11.71 -24.93 17.17
C THR A 153 -11.06 -26.09 16.40
N LYS A 154 -9.72 -25.98 16.17
CA LYS A 154 -8.91 -27.00 15.47
C LYS A 154 -9.09 -28.44 16.02
N LYS A 155 -9.65 -28.63 17.22
CA LYS A 155 -9.87 -29.93 17.82
C LYS A 155 -10.92 -30.78 17.09
N GLU A 156 -11.93 -30.17 16.51
CA GLU A 156 -13.00 -30.85 15.78
C GLU A 156 -12.61 -31.17 14.32
N LYS A 157 -11.55 -30.52 13.79
CA LYS A 157 -10.96 -30.87 12.49
C LYS A 157 -9.97 -32.04 12.51
N LYS A 158 -9.57 -32.55 13.70
CA LYS A 158 -8.49 -33.54 13.85
C LYS A 158 -8.84 -34.95 13.40
N GLU A 159 -10.13 -35.26 13.16
CA GLU A 159 -10.52 -36.56 12.61
C GLU A 159 -10.41 -36.70 11.08
N LYS A 160 -10.06 -35.63 10.33
CA LYS A 160 -10.02 -35.71 8.86
C LYS A 160 -8.74 -35.27 8.18
N ARG A 161 -7.72 -34.70 8.85
CA ARG A 161 -6.42 -34.39 8.22
C ARG A 161 -5.26 -34.38 9.22
N ASP A 162 -4.44 -35.41 9.17
CA ASP A 162 -3.07 -35.38 9.68
C ASP A 162 -2.18 -34.49 8.78
N LEU A 163 -2.21 -33.19 8.98
CA LEU A 163 -1.14 -32.27 8.58
C LEU A 163 -1.13 -31.12 9.58
N GLN A 164 -0.08 -31.08 10.34
CA GLN A 164 0.27 -30.06 11.30
C GLN A 164 0.56 -28.76 10.54
N GLU A 165 -0.39 -27.83 10.49
CA GLU A 165 -0.15 -26.47 10.01
C GLU A 165 0.48 -25.68 11.15
N ASP A 166 1.76 -25.44 11.05
CA ASP A 166 2.55 -24.53 11.87
C ASP A 166 2.16 -23.07 11.54
N ASP A 167 2.29 -22.16 12.49
CA ASP A 167 1.94 -20.72 12.34
C ASP A 167 2.74 -20.06 11.18
N SER A 168 3.96 -20.56 10.92
CA SER A 168 4.77 -20.21 9.75
C SER A 168 4.09 -20.50 8.41
N SER A 169 3.22 -21.52 8.35
CA SER A 169 2.50 -21.87 7.13
C SER A 169 1.39 -20.88 6.77
N THR A 170 0.82 -20.22 7.78
CA THR A 170 -0.22 -19.18 7.58
C THR A 170 0.40 -17.89 7.07
N GLU A 171 1.57 -17.50 7.57
CA GLU A 171 2.34 -16.35 7.10
C GLU A 171 2.82 -16.57 5.66
N LEU A 172 3.38 -17.75 5.37
CA LEU A 172 3.81 -18.12 4.03
C LEU A 172 2.65 -18.11 3.02
N ARG A 173 1.45 -18.55 3.40
CA ARG A 173 0.24 -18.50 2.55
C ARG A 173 -0.18 -17.06 2.24
N ARG A 174 -0.07 -16.13 3.19
CA ARG A 174 -0.40 -14.71 2.98
C ARG A 174 0.57 -14.05 1.99
N HIS A 175 1.85 -14.29 2.14
CA HIS A 175 2.86 -13.83 1.18
C HIS A 175 2.65 -14.40 -0.22
N LEU A 176 2.18 -15.66 -0.32
CA LEU A 176 1.93 -16.31 -1.61
C LEU A 176 0.67 -15.78 -2.33
N THR A 177 -0.26 -15.11 -1.66
CA THR A 177 -1.46 -14.57 -2.34
C THR A 177 -1.14 -13.42 -3.28
N ALA A 178 -0.20 -12.56 -2.95
CA ALA A 178 0.20 -11.41 -3.76
C ALA A 178 1.40 -11.69 -4.70
N ILE A 179 1.74 -12.95 -4.99
CA ILE A 179 2.84 -13.34 -5.88
C ILE A 179 2.37 -14.37 -6.91
N GLY A 180 3.16 -14.51 -7.99
CA GLY A 180 2.90 -15.42 -9.09
C GLY A 180 1.83 -14.89 -10.04
N THR A 181 1.28 -15.79 -10.84
CA THR A 181 0.23 -15.40 -11.81
C THR A 181 -1.14 -15.56 -11.19
N LYS A 182 -1.95 -14.51 -11.27
CA LYS A 182 -3.36 -14.49 -10.88
C LYS A 182 -4.23 -14.23 -12.10
N THR A 183 -5.36 -14.92 -12.15
CA THR A 183 -6.37 -14.71 -13.16
C THR A 183 -7.51 -13.87 -12.60
N VAL A 184 -7.95 -12.88 -13.37
CA VAL A 184 -9.01 -11.95 -12.98
C VAL A 184 -10.10 -11.95 -14.03
N VAL A 185 -11.37 -11.96 -13.60
CA VAL A 185 -12.52 -11.72 -14.48
C VAL A 185 -13.29 -10.52 -13.97
N ALA A 186 -13.48 -9.51 -14.85
CA ALA A 186 -14.36 -8.38 -14.59
C ALA A 186 -15.77 -8.68 -15.12
N VAL A 187 -16.77 -8.33 -14.34
CA VAL A 187 -18.19 -8.58 -14.66
C VAL A 187 -18.91 -7.27 -14.90
N ARG A 188 -19.33 -7.07 -16.14
CA ARG A 188 -20.27 -6.01 -16.49
C ARG A 188 -21.66 -6.42 -16.03
N VAL A 189 -22.16 -5.88 -14.93
CA VAL A 189 -23.45 -6.24 -14.35
C VAL A 189 -24.56 -5.41 -14.96
N ILE A 190 -25.60 -6.06 -15.50
CA ILE A 190 -26.79 -5.42 -16.06
C ILE A 190 -27.99 -5.70 -15.16
N ALA A 191 -28.63 -4.64 -14.68
CA ALA A 191 -29.81 -4.69 -13.84
C ALA A 191 -30.83 -3.60 -14.23
N SER A 192 -32.09 -3.77 -13.90
CA SER A 192 -33.11 -2.77 -14.20
C SER A 192 -32.92 -1.50 -13.35
N GLY A 193 -33.12 -0.32 -13.97
CA GLY A 193 -33.06 0.98 -13.30
C GLY A 193 -31.65 1.57 -13.12
N GLY A 194 -30.61 0.86 -13.53
CA GLY A 194 -29.23 1.36 -13.49
C GLY A 194 -28.76 1.94 -14.82
N ALA A 195 -27.80 2.84 -14.77
CA ALA A 195 -27.02 3.29 -15.93
C ALA A 195 -25.62 2.67 -15.89
N TYR A 196 -24.95 2.63 -17.04
CA TYR A 196 -23.65 1.99 -17.22
C TYR A 196 -22.69 2.92 -17.93
N ASN A 197 -21.42 2.89 -17.57
CA ASN A 197 -20.37 3.61 -18.29
C ASN A 197 -19.90 2.86 -19.54
N TRP A 198 -19.96 1.53 -19.52
CA TRP A 198 -19.49 0.72 -20.64
C TRP A 198 -20.64 0.31 -21.56
N THR A 199 -20.43 0.52 -22.85
CA THR A 199 -21.37 0.03 -23.88
C THR A 199 -21.20 -1.45 -24.14
N ASP A 200 -19.98 -1.98 -23.97
CA ASP A 200 -19.61 -3.37 -24.24
C ASP A 200 -18.52 -3.90 -23.29
N GLU A 201 -18.10 -5.14 -23.51
CA GLU A 201 -17.05 -5.80 -22.72
C GLU A 201 -15.64 -5.31 -23.08
N ALA A 202 -15.45 -4.76 -24.29
CA ALA A 202 -14.13 -4.37 -24.76
C ALA A 202 -13.60 -3.12 -24.02
N GLY A 203 -14.48 -2.14 -23.72
CA GLY A 203 -14.13 -0.97 -22.91
C GLY A 203 -13.71 -1.37 -21.51
N LEU A 204 -14.52 -2.20 -20.82
CA LEU A 204 -14.16 -2.67 -19.48
C LEU A 204 -12.88 -3.52 -19.49
N SER A 205 -12.64 -4.30 -20.56
CA SER A 205 -11.40 -5.07 -20.70
C SER A 205 -10.17 -4.17 -20.89
N ASP A 206 -10.35 -3.02 -21.52
CA ASP A 206 -9.28 -2.03 -21.67
C ASP A 206 -8.94 -1.39 -20.32
N ASP A 207 -9.93 -0.89 -19.59
CA ASP A 207 -9.78 -0.27 -18.28
C ASP A 207 -9.15 -1.20 -17.20
N VAL A 208 -9.28 -2.52 -17.36
CA VAL A 208 -8.74 -3.50 -16.40
C VAL A 208 -7.42 -4.11 -16.87
N PHE A 209 -7.25 -4.38 -18.15
CA PHE A 209 -6.13 -5.16 -18.70
C PHE A 209 -5.35 -4.47 -19.81
N GLY A 210 -5.75 -3.28 -20.27
CA GLY A 210 -5.09 -2.53 -21.34
C GLY A 210 -5.23 -3.19 -22.72
N THR A 211 -6.33 -3.85 -23.01
CA THR A 211 -6.49 -4.68 -24.23
C THR A 211 -6.58 -3.88 -25.51
N ASN A 212 -6.93 -2.60 -25.47
CA ASN A 212 -6.98 -1.67 -26.60
C ASN A 212 -5.99 -0.52 -26.50
N GLY A 213 -5.13 -0.49 -25.47
CA GLY A 213 -4.03 0.45 -25.39
C GLY A 213 -4.06 1.39 -24.19
N ASP A 214 -4.97 1.18 -23.24
CA ASP A 214 -4.88 1.82 -21.93
C ASP A 214 -3.53 1.50 -21.27
N ALA A 215 -2.77 2.54 -20.96
CA ALA A 215 -1.39 2.41 -20.54
C ALA A 215 -1.24 2.10 -19.05
N TYR A 216 -2.16 2.58 -18.21
CA TYR A 216 -2.13 2.36 -16.76
C TYR A 216 -3.46 1.84 -16.24
N ASN A 217 -3.51 0.59 -15.91
CA ASN A 217 -4.69 -0.18 -15.52
C ASN A 217 -4.33 -1.14 -14.38
N LEU A 218 -5.28 -1.93 -13.89
CA LEU A 218 -5.07 -2.91 -12.82
C LEU A 218 -3.85 -3.81 -13.08
N LYS A 219 -3.75 -4.35 -14.31
CA LYS A 219 -2.66 -5.27 -14.68
C LYS A 219 -1.31 -4.59 -14.61
N THR A 220 -1.14 -3.47 -15.32
CA THR A 220 0.15 -2.75 -15.39
C THR A 220 0.52 -2.13 -14.06
N GLY A 221 -0.43 -1.69 -13.24
CA GLY A 221 -0.22 -1.20 -11.89
C GLY A 221 0.41 -2.25 -10.97
N PHE A 222 -0.19 -3.44 -10.88
CA PHE A 222 0.37 -4.53 -10.06
C PHE A 222 1.68 -5.08 -10.62
N GLU A 223 1.78 -5.31 -11.94
CA GLU A 223 3.01 -5.77 -12.58
C GLU A 223 4.17 -4.79 -12.36
N GLY A 224 3.90 -3.49 -12.48
CA GLY A 224 4.88 -2.44 -12.21
C GLY A 224 5.32 -2.41 -10.75
N CYS A 225 4.40 -2.33 -9.81
CA CYS A 225 4.69 -2.25 -8.37
C CYS A 225 5.37 -3.50 -7.81
N SER A 226 5.05 -4.67 -8.35
CA SER A 226 5.67 -5.94 -7.96
C SER A 226 6.94 -6.28 -8.73
N HIS A 227 7.33 -5.46 -9.71
CA HIS A 227 8.41 -5.79 -10.65
C HIS A 227 8.22 -7.17 -11.31
N ASN A 228 7.00 -7.44 -11.75
CA ASN A 228 6.54 -8.70 -12.37
C ASN A 228 6.59 -9.93 -11.44
N GLN A 229 6.66 -9.75 -10.13
CA GLN A 229 6.49 -10.87 -9.19
C GLN A 229 5.03 -11.27 -9.01
N LEU A 230 4.10 -10.33 -9.25
CA LEU A 230 2.68 -10.58 -9.40
C LEU A 230 2.25 -10.24 -10.83
N ILE A 231 1.73 -11.21 -11.54
CA ILE A 231 1.24 -11.07 -12.92
C ILE A 231 -0.28 -11.21 -12.89
N ILE A 232 -0.98 -10.19 -13.36
CA ILE A 232 -2.44 -10.23 -13.51
C ILE A 232 -2.79 -10.57 -14.96
N ASN A 233 -3.47 -11.69 -15.17
CA ASN A 233 -3.93 -12.12 -16.48
C ASN A 233 -5.46 -12.12 -16.59
N PRO A 234 -6.01 -11.82 -17.77
CA PRO A 234 -7.42 -12.06 -18.05
C PRO A 234 -7.79 -13.52 -17.77
N GLY A 235 -8.79 -13.74 -16.92
CA GLY A 235 -9.31 -15.06 -16.57
C GLY A 235 -10.32 -15.60 -17.58
N GLY A 236 -10.83 -16.81 -17.31
CA GLY A 236 -11.91 -17.42 -18.08
C GLY A 236 -11.49 -18.09 -19.38
N GLY A 237 -10.19 -18.36 -19.58
CA GLY A 237 -9.71 -19.10 -20.76
C GLY A 237 -10.41 -20.45 -20.89
N GLY A 238 -11.13 -20.67 -22.01
CA GLY A 238 -11.92 -21.87 -22.26
C GLY A 238 -13.45 -21.67 -22.18
N TYR A 239 -13.90 -20.52 -21.70
CA TYR A 239 -15.32 -20.13 -21.71
C TYR A 239 -15.60 -19.12 -22.81
N SER A 240 -16.41 -19.47 -23.80
CA SER A 240 -16.72 -18.60 -24.96
C SER A 240 -17.41 -17.29 -24.61
N ASP A 241 -18.04 -17.24 -23.45
CA ASP A 241 -18.78 -16.08 -22.94
C ASP A 241 -17.95 -15.19 -22.03
N ILE A 242 -16.62 -15.41 -21.94
CA ILE A 242 -15.65 -14.54 -21.30
C ILE A 242 -14.66 -14.06 -22.37
N ASN A 243 -14.71 -12.76 -22.68
CA ASN A 243 -13.91 -12.15 -23.73
C ASN A 243 -12.80 -11.30 -23.09
N ASN A 244 -11.54 -11.67 -23.30
CA ASN A 244 -10.39 -10.95 -22.72
C ASN A 244 -10.56 -10.62 -21.23
N GLY A 245 -10.99 -11.61 -20.44
CA GLY A 245 -11.19 -11.46 -19.00
C GLY A 245 -12.46 -10.73 -18.58
N VAL A 246 -13.41 -10.48 -19.50
CA VAL A 246 -14.67 -9.79 -19.18
C VAL A 246 -15.87 -10.63 -19.60
N THR A 247 -16.94 -10.58 -18.81
CA THR A 247 -18.24 -11.16 -19.13
C THR A 247 -19.38 -10.23 -18.70
N THR A 248 -20.49 -10.29 -19.44
CA THR A 248 -21.73 -9.58 -19.05
C THR A 248 -22.67 -10.53 -18.34
N ILE A 249 -23.17 -10.11 -17.18
CA ILE A 249 -24.14 -10.83 -16.36
C ILE A 249 -25.39 -9.97 -16.18
N ASN A 250 -26.53 -10.52 -16.58
CA ASN A 250 -27.84 -9.91 -16.37
C ASN A 250 -28.44 -10.47 -15.07
N VAL A 251 -28.91 -9.59 -14.19
CA VAL A 251 -29.57 -9.98 -12.94
C VAL A 251 -30.96 -9.36 -12.82
N ASP A 252 -31.90 -10.10 -12.25
CA ASP A 252 -33.26 -9.63 -11.97
C ASP A 252 -33.32 -8.98 -10.57
N VAL A 253 -32.48 -7.97 -10.37
CA VAL A 253 -32.41 -7.16 -9.15
C VAL A 253 -32.40 -5.69 -9.57
N ASN A 254 -33.25 -4.87 -8.99
CA ASN A 254 -33.30 -3.45 -9.30
C ASN A 254 -32.06 -2.72 -8.76
N ALA A 255 -31.51 -1.82 -9.56
CA ALA A 255 -30.43 -0.91 -9.16
C ALA A 255 -31.02 0.18 -8.25
N THR A 256 -31.15 -0.12 -6.96
CA THR A 256 -31.64 0.81 -5.93
C THR A 256 -30.65 0.87 -4.78
N SER A 257 -30.53 2.04 -4.16
CA SER A 257 -29.61 2.28 -3.06
C SER A 257 -29.79 1.26 -1.92
N GLY A 258 -28.67 0.74 -1.40
CA GLY A 258 -28.64 -0.27 -0.34
C GLY A 258 -28.84 -1.71 -0.82
N ASN A 259 -28.92 -1.95 -2.11
CA ASN A 259 -29.19 -3.30 -2.66
C ASN A 259 -27.92 -4.03 -3.16
N HIS A 260 -26.74 -3.49 -2.87
CA HIS A 260 -25.44 -4.00 -3.37
C HIS A 260 -25.18 -5.46 -2.99
N GLY A 261 -25.43 -5.86 -1.73
CA GLY A 261 -25.23 -7.23 -1.29
C GLY A 261 -26.17 -8.25 -1.97
N ASN A 262 -27.45 -7.90 -2.13
CA ASN A 262 -28.39 -8.74 -2.89
C ASN A 262 -27.97 -8.86 -4.36
N MET A 263 -27.49 -7.76 -4.94
CA MET A 263 -27.02 -7.75 -6.32
C MET A 263 -25.76 -8.59 -6.50
N ALA A 264 -24.76 -8.47 -5.62
CA ALA A 264 -23.55 -9.28 -5.66
C ALA A 264 -23.88 -10.79 -5.54
N ASN A 265 -24.79 -11.18 -4.65
CA ASN A 265 -25.25 -12.55 -4.53
C ASN A 265 -25.97 -13.03 -5.80
N ALA A 266 -26.81 -12.18 -6.40
CA ALA A 266 -27.49 -12.52 -7.67
C ALA A 266 -26.48 -12.70 -8.82
N VAL A 267 -25.44 -11.87 -8.89
CA VAL A 267 -24.34 -12.00 -9.85
C VAL A 267 -23.60 -13.32 -9.64
N THR A 268 -23.24 -13.65 -8.40
CA THR A 268 -22.59 -14.94 -8.07
C THR A 268 -23.44 -16.14 -8.49
N ALA A 269 -24.74 -16.11 -8.18
CA ALA A 269 -25.66 -17.17 -8.59
C ALA A 269 -25.78 -17.27 -10.12
N ALA A 270 -25.83 -16.13 -10.82
CA ALA A 270 -25.92 -16.10 -12.27
C ALA A 270 -24.62 -16.59 -12.96
N ILE A 271 -23.45 -16.28 -12.42
CA ILE A 271 -22.16 -16.81 -12.86
C ILE A 271 -22.16 -18.35 -12.75
N LYS A 272 -22.52 -18.86 -11.58
CA LYS A 272 -22.59 -20.30 -11.35
C LYS A 272 -23.53 -21.01 -12.32
N ALA A 273 -24.68 -20.43 -12.56
CA ALA A 273 -25.67 -20.96 -13.52
C ALA A 273 -25.19 -20.86 -14.96
N LYS A 274 -24.63 -19.72 -15.38
CA LYS A 274 -24.16 -19.46 -16.74
C LYS A 274 -23.03 -20.39 -17.16
N PHE A 275 -22.06 -20.59 -16.26
CA PHE A 275 -20.85 -21.35 -16.57
C PHE A 275 -20.88 -22.79 -16.05
N GLY A 276 -21.91 -23.19 -15.31
CA GLY A 276 -22.07 -24.54 -14.81
C GLY A 276 -21.06 -24.92 -13.72
N VAL A 277 -20.59 -23.94 -12.93
CA VAL A 277 -19.62 -24.14 -11.86
C VAL A 277 -20.29 -24.05 -10.48
N ASN A 278 -19.68 -24.69 -9.48
CA ASN A 278 -20.15 -24.58 -8.10
C ASN A 278 -19.58 -23.37 -7.37
N ASP A 279 -18.43 -22.87 -7.83
CA ASP A 279 -17.72 -21.73 -7.26
C ASP A 279 -17.06 -20.94 -8.39
N PRO A 280 -17.15 -19.59 -8.41
CA PRO A 280 -16.49 -18.75 -9.41
C PRO A 280 -14.97 -18.93 -9.46
N THR A 281 -14.33 -19.31 -8.37
CA THR A 281 -12.87 -19.58 -8.29
C THR A 281 -12.42 -20.77 -9.16
N GLN A 282 -13.35 -21.58 -9.65
CA GLN A 282 -13.05 -22.62 -10.64
C GLN A 282 -12.73 -22.06 -12.03
N ILE A 283 -13.02 -20.77 -12.26
CA ILE A 283 -12.82 -20.07 -13.54
C ILE A 283 -11.66 -19.08 -13.46
N ALA A 284 -11.59 -18.29 -12.37
CA ALA A 284 -10.56 -17.29 -12.15
C ALA A 284 -10.28 -17.11 -10.66
N ASP A 285 -9.06 -16.68 -10.31
CA ASP A 285 -8.66 -16.47 -8.92
C ASP A 285 -9.44 -15.33 -8.26
N HIS A 286 -9.73 -14.26 -9.03
CA HIS A 286 -10.46 -13.08 -8.54
C HIS A 286 -11.52 -12.61 -9.52
N TRP A 287 -12.57 -11.98 -8.98
CA TRP A 287 -13.70 -11.46 -9.73
C TRP A 287 -14.03 -10.04 -9.29
N LEU A 288 -14.09 -9.12 -10.26
CA LEU A 288 -14.46 -7.72 -10.09
C LEU A 288 -15.91 -7.53 -10.55
N TYR A 289 -16.82 -7.21 -9.64
CA TYR A 289 -18.23 -6.97 -9.95
C TYR A 289 -18.48 -5.48 -10.18
N CYS A 290 -18.57 -5.06 -11.42
CA CYS A 290 -18.85 -3.68 -11.82
C CYS A 290 -20.36 -3.45 -11.86
N LEU A 291 -20.89 -2.92 -10.76
CA LEU A 291 -22.33 -2.69 -10.59
C LEU A 291 -22.78 -1.43 -11.35
N PRO A 292 -24.04 -1.40 -11.83
CA PRO A 292 -24.60 -0.18 -12.42
C PRO A 292 -24.78 0.92 -11.36
N SER A 293 -24.90 2.18 -11.82
CA SER A 293 -25.18 3.32 -10.93
C SER A 293 -26.49 3.14 -10.16
N GLY A 294 -26.57 3.75 -8.97
CA GLY A 294 -27.76 3.76 -8.13
C GLY A 294 -27.88 2.61 -7.12
N VAL A 295 -27.01 1.60 -7.19
CA VAL A 295 -27.06 0.43 -6.30
C VAL A 295 -26.49 0.74 -4.92
N THR A 296 -25.42 1.54 -4.88
CA THR A 296 -24.76 1.95 -3.65
C THR A 296 -24.30 3.40 -3.73
N THR A 297 -24.00 3.99 -2.58
CA THR A 297 -23.34 5.30 -2.48
C THR A 297 -21.86 5.16 -2.11
N SER A 298 -21.35 3.93 -1.99
CA SER A 298 -19.93 3.66 -1.81
C SER A 298 -19.20 3.69 -3.16
N ILE A 299 -17.90 3.94 -3.12
CA ILE A 299 -17.00 3.80 -4.26
C ILE A 299 -16.91 2.34 -4.65
N ALA A 300 -16.45 1.53 -3.72
CA ALA A 300 -16.23 0.11 -3.88
C ALA A 300 -16.17 -0.57 -2.50
N TYR A 301 -16.07 -1.89 -2.50
CA TYR A 301 -15.71 -2.69 -1.34
C TYR A 301 -15.17 -4.06 -1.76
N ALA A 302 -14.35 -4.66 -0.93
CA ALA A 302 -13.92 -6.04 -1.10
C ALA A 302 -13.93 -6.78 0.23
N TYR A 303 -13.89 -8.11 0.14
CA TYR A 303 -13.77 -8.96 1.31
C TYR A 303 -12.31 -9.35 1.52
N ALA A 304 -11.82 -9.16 2.74
CA ALA A 304 -10.44 -9.45 3.09
C ALA A 304 -10.11 -10.94 2.91
N ASN A 305 -9.01 -11.23 2.20
CA ASN A 305 -8.57 -12.59 1.87
C ASN A 305 -9.65 -13.40 1.12
N HIS A 306 -10.32 -12.78 0.18
CA HIS A 306 -11.41 -13.37 -0.58
C HIS A 306 -11.19 -13.14 -2.08
N TRP A 307 -11.98 -13.79 -2.91
CA TRP A 307 -11.86 -13.71 -4.37
C TRP A 307 -12.68 -12.58 -5.01
N MET A 308 -13.58 -11.93 -4.28
CA MET A 308 -14.56 -10.99 -4.84
C MET A 308 -14.31 -9.56 -4.36
N SER A 309 -14.34 -8.63 -5.31
CA SER A 309 -14.43 -7.18 -5.09
C SER A 309 -15.61 -6.60 -5.89
N VAL A 310 -16.17 -5.49 -5.40
CA VAL A 310 -17.42 -4.91 -5.94
C VAL A 310 -17.24 -3.40 -6.08
N TYR A 311 -17.56 -2.89 -7.25
CA TYR A 311 -17.33 -1.50 -7.65
C TYR A 311 -18.63 -0.83 -8.04
N SER A 312 -18.79 0.43 -7.70
CA SER A 312 -19.94 1.25 -8.06
C SER A 312 -19.68 1.97 -9.38
N ASN A 313 -20.38 1.56 -10.43
CA ASN A 313 -20.38 2.21 -11.76
C ASN A 313 -18.96 2.57 -12.25
N GLU A 314 -18.65 3.88 -12.49
CA GLU A 314 -17.36 4.36 -13.00
C GLU A 314 -16.14 3.99 -12.16
N TRP A 315 -16.32 3.70 -10.90
CA TRP A 315 -15.19 3.32 -10.04
C TRP A 315 -14.53 1.99 -10.44
N CYS A 316 -15.22 1.20 -11.26
CA CYS A 316 -14.63 0.01 -11.86
C CYS A 316 -13.64 0.32 -13.02
N ASN A 317 -13.58 1.58 -13.50
CA ASN A 317 -12.64 2.02 -14.53
C ASN A 317 -11.28 2.41 -13.92
N TYR A 318 -11.27 2.89 -12.68
CA TYR A 318 -10.10 3.58 -12.12
C TYR A 318 -9.10 2.61 -11.49
N PRO A 319 -7.83 2.63 -11.94
CA PRO A 319 -6.79 1.73 -11.44
C PRO A 319 -6.60 1.82 -9.92
N SER A 320 -6.75 3.02 -9.34
CA SER A 320 -6.58 3.22 -7.90
C SER A 320 -7.62 2.45 -7.09
N SER A 321 -8.91 2.47 -7.50
CA SER A 321 -9.95 1.69 -6.80
C SER A 321 -9.80 0.19 -7.07
N GLN A 322 -9.44 -0.20 -8.31
CA GLN A 322 -9.19 -1.59 -8.65
C GLN A 322 -8.05 -2.19 -7.83
N MET A 323 -6.91 -1.48 -7.72
CA MET A 323 -5.76 -1.92 -6.92
C MET A 323 -6.05 -1.91 -5.42
N HIS A 324 -6.84 -0.95 -4.94
CA HIS A 324 -7.27 -0.86 -3.54
C HIS A 324 -8.11 -2.09 -3.17
N GLU A 325 -9.16 -2.36 -3.90
CA GLU A 325 -10.07 -3.46 -3.59
C GLU A 325 -9.42 -4.84 -3.79
N LEU A 326 -8.64 -5.01 -4.85
CA LEU A 326 -7.87 -6.25 -5.02
C LEU A 326 -6.78 -6.38 -3.93
N GLY A 327 -6.27 -5.28 -3.40
CA GLY A 327 -5.41 -5.24 -2.22
C GLY A 327 -6.08 -5.86 -0.99
N HIS A 328 -7.35 -5.57 -0.73
CA HIS A 328 -8.13 -6.25 0.32
C HIS A 328 -8.25 -7.75 0.06
N ASN A 329 -8.48 -8.14 -1.19
CA ASN A 329 -8.50 -9.57 -1.55
C ASN A 329 -7.15 -10.24 -1.26
N PHE A 330 -6.03 -9.54 -1.39
CA PHE A 330 -4.70 -10.00 -0.98
C PHE A 330 -4.42 -9.87 0.51
N GLY A 331 -5.38 -9.39 1.30
CA GLY A 331 -5.25 -9.28 2.75
C GLY A 331 -4.64 -7.98 3.24
N PHE A 332 -4.65 -6.91 2.45
CA PHE A 332 -4.24 -5.58 2.91
C PHE A 332 -5.44 -4.87 3.55
N ASP A 333 -5.19 -4.20 4.67
CA ASP A 333 -6.12 -3.28 5.30
C ASP A 333 -5.75 -1.83 4.95
N HIS A 334 -6.52 -0.86 5.39
CA HIS A 334 -6.34 0.55 5.05
C HIS A 334 -5.01 1.15 5.52
N SER A 335 -4.65 2.25 4.86
CA SER A 335 -3.51 3.10 5.20
C SER A 335 -4.03 4.45 5.70
N ASN A 336 -3.79 4.73 6.98
CA ASN A 336 -4.33 5.85 7.74
C ASN A 336 -3.25 6.90 8.03
N GLU A 337 -3.67 8.13 8.36
CA GLU A 337 -2.80 9.18 8.92
C GLU A 337 -3.50 9.86 10.08
N GLY A 338 -2.87 9.89 11.26
CA GLY A 338 -3.46 10.45 12.47
C GLY A 338 -4.80 9.80 12.82
N THR A 339 -5.88 10.56 12.76
CA THR A 339 -7.27 10.08 12.99
C THR A 339 -8.08 9.95 11.70
N GLN A 340 -7.44 10.09 10.56
CA GLN A 340 -8.09 9.99 9.25
C GLN A 340 -7.92 8.60 8.68
N ASP A 341 -9.01 7.90 8.52
CA ASP A 341 -9.05 6.66 7.76
C ASP A 341 -8.74 6.99 6.29
N TYR A 342 -7.99 6.12 5.62
CA TYR A 342 -7.48 6.35 4.25
C TYR A 342 -6.57 7.58 4.10
N GLY A 343 -6.07 8.16 5.21
CA GLY A 343 -5.32 9.42 5.21
C GLY A 343 -3.94 9.31 4.59
N ASP A 344 -3.28 8.15 4.68
CA ASP A 344 -2.00 7.89 4.03
C ASP A 344 -2.21 7.67 2.53
N VAL A 345 -2.08 8.74 1.77
CA VAL A 345 -2.19 8.73 0.31
C VAL A 345 -0.83 8.61 -0.40
N SER A 346 0.18 8.14 0.32
CA SER A 346 1.47 7.76 -0.26
C SER A 346 1.42 6.41 -0.98
N GLY A 347 0.34 5.63 -0.78
CA GLY A 347 0.13 4.31 -1.37
C GLY A 347 -1.33 3.96 -1.61
N MET A 348 -1.57 2.93 -2.43
CA MET A 348 -2.89 2.53 -2.96
C MET A 348 -3.93 2.13 -1.91
N MET A 349 -3.53 1.77 -0.66
CA MET A 349 -4.49 1.46 0.41
C MET A 349 -4.95 2.70 1.18
N GLY A 350 -4.59 3.91 0.74
CA GLY A 350 -5.22 5.18 1.11
C GLY A 350 -6.48 5.43 0.29
N SER A 351 -6.91 6.69 0.17
CA SER A 351 -8.09 7.03 -0.64
C SER A 351 -7.88 6.78 -2.12
N SER A 352 -8.91 6.28 -2.78
CA SER A 352 -8.93 6.11 -4.24
C SER A 352 -9.15 7.43 -4.99
N TYR A 353 -8.74 7.46 -6.24
CA TYR A 353 -8.80 8.61 -7.14
C TYR A 353 -9.65 8.26 -8.36
N SER A 354 -10.46 9.22 -8.81
CA SER A 354 -11.24 9.10 -10.06
C SER A 354 -10.41 9.53 -11.27
N GLU A 355 -9.28 8.85 -11.47
CA GLU A 355 -8.34 9.12 -12.56
C GLU A 355 -8.15 7.84 -13.37
N ASP A 356 -8.36 7.93 -14.69
CA ASP A 356 -8.30 6.81 -15.62
C ASP A 356 -6.84 6.31 -15.79
N GLU A 357 -5.91 7.22 -16.03
CA GLU A 357 -4.48 6.93 -16.23
C GLU A 357 -3.63 7.12 -14.96
N GLY A 358 -4.23 7.01 -13.77
CA GLY A 358 -3.48 7.29 -12.54
C GLY A 358 -4.25 7.13 -11.23
N PRO A 359 -3.62 7.57 -10.15
CA PRO A 359 -2.20 7.94 -10.05
C PRO A 359 -1.30 6.70 -10.17
N MET A 360 -0.17 6.81 -10.88
CA MET A 360 0.86 5.76 -10.90
C MET A 360 1.54 5.70 -9.53
N MET A 361 1.04 4.84 -8.69
CA MET A 361 1.40 4.75 -7.27
C MET A 361 1.41 3.31 -6.82
N CYS A 362 2.29 2.96 -5.87
CA CYS A 362 2.37 1.62 -5.32
C CYS A 362 1.82 1.57 -3.87
N PHE A 363 2.35 0.71 -3.05
CA PHE A 363 1.90 0.51 -1.68
C PHE A 363 2.89 1.13 -0.69
N ASN A 364 2.43 1.51 0.50
CA ASN A 364 3.31 2.04 1.55
C ASN A 364 4.25 0.96 2.12
N ALA A 365 5.18 1.36 2.99
CA ALA A 365 6.21 0.49 3.53
C ALA A 365 5.66 -0.78 4.20
N ALA A 366 4.61 -0.67 5.00
CA ALA A 366 4.02 -1.80 5.71
C ALA A 366 3.32 -2.78 4.76
N LYS A 367 2.56 -2.27 3.78
CA LYS A 367 1.89 -3.12 2.78
C LYS A 367 2.92 -3.75 1.84
N SER A 368 3.95 -3.01 1.41
CA SER A 368 5.06 -3.55 0.63
C SER A 368 5.84 -4.64 1.37
N TRP A 369 5.99 -4.53 2.68
CA TRP A 369 6.54 -5.62 3.51
C TRP A 369 5.64 -6.86 3.47
N GLN A 370 4.34 -6.66 3.58
CA GLN A 370 3.33 -7.74 3.61
C GLN A 370 3.25 -8.50 2.29
N THR A 371 3.48 -7.86 1.13
CA THR A 371 3.45 -8.51 -0.18
C THR A 371 4.52 -9.58 -0.36
N GLY A 372 5.68 -9.38 0.28
CA GLY A 372 6.86 -10.23 0.09
C GLY A 372 7.65 -9.94 -1.19
N TRP A 373 7.29 -8.93 -1.99
CA TRP A 373 7.99 -8.61 -3.25
C TRP A 373 9.45 -8.23 -3.07
N PHE A 374 9.79 -7.66 -1.90
CA PHE A 374 11.14 -7.19 -1.59
C PHE A 374 11.84 -8.05 -0.55
N ASN A 375 11.48 -9.34 -0.39
CA ASN A 375 12.00 -10.22 0.65
C ASN A 375 13.52 -10.28 0.72
N GLU A 376 14.22 -10.24 -0.43
CA GLU A 376 15.67 -10.26 -0.52
C GLU A 376 16.33 -8.87 -0.37
N LYS A 377 15.53 -7.81 -0.25
CA LYS A 377 15.94 -6.40 -0.19
C LYS A 377 15.45 -5.72 1.09
N ARG A 378 15.20 -6.49 2.13
CA ARG A 378 14.65 -5.97 3.38
C ARG A 378 15.57 -6.23 4.56
N VAL A 379 15.61 -5.29 5.47
CA VAL A 379 16.28 -5.41 6.77
C VAL A 379 15.23 -5.53 7.85
N ASN A 380 15.41 -6.49 8.74
CA ASN A 380 14.55 -6.70 9.91
C ASN A 380 15.38 -6.49 11.17
N MET A 381 15.19 -5.35 11.84
CA MET A 381 15.92 -5.00 13.06
C MET A 381 15.21 -5.56 14.28
N ASN A 382 15.92 -6.37 15.07
CA ASN A 382 15.50 -6.83 16.39
C ASN A 382 16.12 -5.90 17.44
N ILE A 383 15.36 -4.89 17.86
CA ILE A 383 15.84 -3.83 18.74
C ILE A 383 15.64 -4.24 20.21
N GLY A 384 16.65 -4.04 21.05
CA GLY A 384 16.52 -4.03 22.51
C GLY A 384 16.36 -5.39 23.21
N GLY A 385 16.51 -6.53 22.53
CA GLY A 385 16.54 -7.85 23.16
C GLY A 385 17.88 -8.14 23.84
N SER A 386 17.96 -9.19 24.68
CA SER A 386 19.21 -9.68 25.26
C SER A 386 20.23 -10.19 24.22
N GLU A 387 19.78 -10.39 23.01
CA GLU A 387 20.56 -10.75 21.82
C GLU A 387 20.56 -9.61 20.77
N ALA A 388 20.26 -8.37 21.19
CA ALA A 388 20.18 -7.20 20.31
C ALA A 388 21.56 -6.89 19.73
N THR A 389 21.77 -7.37 18.52
CA THR A 389 22.89 -6.97 17.66
C THR A 389 22.58 -5.70 16.86
N ASP A 390 21.35 -5.21 16.91
CA ASP A 390 20.78 -4.28 15.92
C ASP A 390 20.33 -2.94 16.55
N ASN A 391 21.12 -2.40 17.49
CA ASN A 391 20.79 -1.09 18.09
C ASN A 391 21.20 0.10 17.20
N CYS A 392 21.85 -0.16 16.08
CA CYS A 392 22.27 0.83 15.10
C CYS A 392 22.22 0.21 13.70
N LEU A 393 21.58 0.90 12.77
CA LEU A 393 21.63 0.60 11.35
C LEU A 393 21.92 1.89 10.59
N GLU A 394 22.96 1.87 9.78
CA GLU A 394 23.20 2.86 8.74
C GLU A 394 23.05 2.16 7.40
N THR A 395 22.18 2.67 6.52
CA THR A 395 21.90 2.04 5.23
C THR A 395 21.41 3.04 4.20
N ASP A 396 21.67 2.72 2.94
CA ASP A 396 21.08 3.40 1.79
C ASP A 396 19.77 2.70 1.41
N ILE A 397 18.64 3.41 1.46
CA ILE A 397 17.34 2.88 1.04
C ILE A 397 17.11 3.26 -0.41
N THR A 398 17.00 2.26 -1.28
CA THR A 398 16.62 2.43 -2.69
C THR A 398 15.11 2.62 -2.80
N GLY A 399 14.66 3.54 -3.67
CA GLY A 399 13.22 3.70 -3.94
C GLY A 399 12.62 2.43 -4.53
N GLN A 400 11.39 2.09 -4.14
CA GLN A 400 10.74 0.86 -4.63
C GLN A 400 10.64 0.80 -6.16
N ALA A 401 10.52 1.94 -6.83
CA ALA A 401 10.48 2.00 -8.30
C ALA A 401 11.81 1.65 -8.98
N ASP A 402 12.91 1.70 -8.23
CA ASP A 402 14.27 1.45 -8.72
C ASP A 402 14.79 0.04 -8.34
N TYR A 403 13.88 -0.86 -7.97
CA TYR A 403 14.23 -2.24 -7.66
C TYR A 403 14.93 -2.93 -8.83
N VAL A 404 16.04 -3.58 -8.55
CA VAL A 404 16.78 -4.40 -9.51
C VAL A 404 17.00 -5.79 -8.92
N ALA A 405 16.33 -6.81 -9.47
CA ALA A 405 16.31 -8.17 -8.91
C ALA A 405 17.70 -8.77 -8.67
N VAL A 406 18.64 -8.53 -9.59
CA VAL A 406 20.01 -9.09 -9.53
C VAL A 406 20.97 -8.28 -8.65
N ASP A 407 20.61 -7.07 -8.22
CA ASP A 407 21.45 -6.27 -7.33
C ASP A 407 21.19 -6.64 -5.87
N THR A 408 22.05 -7.46 -5.30
CA THR A 408 21.93 -7.94 -3.91
C THR A 408 22.34 -6.89 -2.87
N THR A 409 22.80 -5.72 -3.27
CA THR A 409 23.26 -4.65 -2.36
C THR A 409 22.14 -3.68 -1.98
N GLN A 410 21.04 -3.64 -2.74
CA GLN A 410 19.92 -2.74 -2.46
C GLN A 410 19.21 -3.08 -1.15
N THR A 411 18.89 -2.07 -0.36
CA THR A 411 17.87 -2.13 0.69
C THR A 411 16.66 -1.32 0.23
N ILE A 412 15.45 -1.89 0.27
CA ILE A 412 14.20 -1.20 -0.11
C ILE A 412 13.32 -0.97 1.12
N LEU A 413 13.28 -1.94 2.03
CA LEU A 413 12.44 -1.90 3.21
C LEU A 413 13.25 -2.14 4.47
N VAL A 414 12.97 -1.37 5.51
CA VAL A 414 13.49 -1.61 6.86
C VAL A 414 12.31 -1.75 7.81
N LYS A 415 12.35 -2.77 8.65
CA LYS A 415 11.39 -3.00 9.73
C LYS A 415 12.10 -2.95 11.08
N MET A 416 11.54 -2.21 12.01
CA MET A 416 11.95 -2.20 13.41
C MET A 416 10.91 -2.95 14.23
N ASN A 417 11.30 -4.14 14.71
CA ASN A 417 10.40 -4.99 15.48
C ASN A 417 10.13 -4.41 16.88
N ARG A 418 8.88 -4.54 17.30
CA ARG A 418 8.43 -4.20 18.65
C ARG A 418 7.61 -5.35 19.20
N ALA A 419 7.77 -5.68 20.48
CA ALA A 419 6.91 -6.68 21.10
C ALA A 419 5.44 -6.23 21.00
N SER A 420 4.55 -7.11 20.56
CA SER A 420 3.12 -6.78 20.34
C SER A 420 2.42 -6.24 21.59
N SER A 421 2.91 -6.57 22.79
CA SER A 421 2.42 -6.00 24.05
C SER A 421 2.79 -4.53 24.25
N LEU A 422 3.77 -4.00 23.51
CA LEU A 422 4.26 -2.62 23.60
C LEU A 422 3.71 -1.72 22.49
N GLY A 423 3.20 -2.28 21.42
CA GLY A 423 2.64 -1.53 20.30
C GLY A 423 2.85 -2.20 18.95
N ARG A 424 2.86 -1.40 17.91
CA ARG A 424 3.02 -1.81 16.52
C ARG A 424 4.47 -1.67 16.06
N ASP A 425 4.85 -2.43 15.06
CA ASP A 425 6.16 -2.30 14.41
C ASP A 425 6.23 -1.06 13.52
N LEU A 426 7.42 -0.53 13.33
CA LEU A 426 7.69 0.54 12.37
C LEU A 426 8.31 -0.02 11.09
N PHE A 427 7.97 0.61 9.97
CA PHE A 427 8.45 0.26 8.63
C PHE A 427 8.94 1.52 7.93
N LEU A 428 10.10 1.42 7.26
CA LEU A 428 10.66 2.51 6.46
C LEU A 428 10.76 2.11 5.01
N MET A 429 10.51 3.10 4.13
CA MET A 429 10.73 3.00 2.70
C MET A 429 11.04 4.39 2.13
N TYR A 430 11.94 4.46 1.15
CA TYR A 430 12.12 5.67 0.37
C TYR A 430 11.04 5.77 -0.70
N ASN A 431 10.12 6.72 -0.55
CA ASN A 431 9.00 6.97 -1.45
C ASN A 431 9.44 7.79 -2.67
N LYS A 432 10.43 7.27 -3.43
CA LYS A 432 10.98 7.95 -4.61
C LYS A 432 9.89 8.14 -5.65
N LYS A 433 9.68 9.38 -6.07
CA LYS A 433 8.63 9.78 -7.01
C LYS A 433 9.10 9.59 -8.46
N THR A 434 9.33 8.34 -8.86
CA THR A 434 9.82 7.96 -10.20
C THR A 434 9.13 6.71 -10.72
N GLY A 435 9.17 6.47 -12.03
CA GLY A 435 8.69 5.23 -12.65
C GLY A 435 7.26 4.89 -12.25
N VAL A 436 7.04 3.66 -11.82
CA VAL A 436 5.72 3.14 -11.38
C VAL A 436 5.16 3.82 -10.13
N ASN A 437 5.95 4.66 -9.46
CA ASN A 437 5.54 5.43 -8.28
C ASN A 437 5.55 6.94 -8.54
N SER A 438 5.62 7.37 -9.81
CA SER A 438 5.72 8.80 -10.18
C SER A 438 4.49 9.61 -9.82
N GLY A 439 3.35 8.97 -9.65
CA GLY A 439 2.07 9.57 -9.26
C GLY A 439 1.82 9.60 -7.75
N THR A 440 2.78 9.13 -6.90
CA THR A 440 2.54 9.17 -5.44
C THR A 440 2.04 10.54 -5.01
N ALA A 441 0.91 10.57 -4.31
CA ALA A 441 0.20 11.81 -4.01
C ALA A 441 0.76 12.51 -2.77
N GLU A 442 1.55 11.80 -1.96
CA GLU A 442 2.08 12.32 -0.70
C GLU A 442 3.49 11.81 -0.42
N GLY A 443 4.31 12.63 0.25
CA GLY A 443 5.65 12.25 0.68
C GLY A 443 6.59 11.82 -0.45
N GLY A 444 6.36 12.30 -1.67
CA GLY A 444 7.25 12.00 -2.80
C GLY A 444 8.67 12.50 -2.53
N ASN A 445 9.66 11.64 -2.78
CA ASN A 445 11.08 11.86 -2.51
C ASN A 445 11.42 12.06 -1.01
N THR A 446 10.66 11.44 -0.10
CA THR A 446 10.99 11.38 1.33
C THR A 446 11.06 9.94 1.82
N VAL A 447 11.68 9.73 2.97
CA VAL A 447 11.61 8.46 3.69
C VAL A 447 10.31 8.44 4.49
N MET A 448 9.47 7.48 4.19
CA MET A 448 8.19 7.29 4.86
C MET A 448 8.38 6.40 6.08
N VAL A 449 7.87 6.85 7.22
CA VAL A 449 7.81 6.06 8.45
C VAL A 449 6.37 5.64 8.67
N VAL A 450 6.12 4.34 8.66
CA VAL A 450 4.77 3.77 8.75
C VAL A 450 4.71 2.81 9.93
N GLU A 451 3.70 2.96 10.79
CA GLU A 451 3.39 2.02 11.87
C GLU A 451 2.32 1.04 11.38
N ALA A 452 2.47 -0.26 11.63
CA ALA A 452 1.44 -1.25 11.32
C ALA A 452 1.23 -2.24 12.45
N GLY A 453 0.04 -2.84 12.46
CA GLY A 453 -0.40 -3.80 13.48
C GLY A 453 0.55 -4.96 13.66
N ALA A 454 0.36 -5.70 14.74
CA ALA A 454 1.28 -6.69 15.26
C ALA A 454 2.07 -7.42 14.17
N GLU A 455 3.37 -7.15 14.11
CA GLU A 455 4.34 -7.82 13.23
C GLU A 455 4.23 -7.48 11.72
N GLY A 456 3.34 -6.53 11.30
CA GLY A 456 3.14 -6.19 9.89
C GLY A 456 2.70 -7.36 9.02
N THR A 457 2.20 -8.40 9.65
CA THR A 457 1.72 -9.62 9.03
C THR A 457 0.22 -9.75 9.25
N GLY A 458 -0.49 -10.08 8.21
CA GLY A 458 -1.93 -10.24 8.27
C GLY A 458 -2.72 -8.98 7.94
N TYR A 459 -4.03 -9.13 7.99
CA TYR A 459 -4.98 -8.05 7.73
C TYR A 459 -4.94 -7.05 8.88
N ALA A 460 -4.21 -5.96 8.70
CA ALA A 460 -4.01 -4.93 9.70
C ALA A 460 -3.87 -3.55 9.06
N GLU A 461 -4.50 -2.57 9.67
CA GLU A 461 -4.33 -1.17 9.31
C GLU A 461 -2.87 -0.72 9.51
N SER A 462 -2.49 0.29 8.75
CA SER A 462 -1.21 0.99 8.90
C SER A 462 -1.44 2.49 9.09
N TRP A 463 -0.49 3.16 9.75
CA TRP A 463 -0.55 4.60 10.01
C TRP A 463 0.74 5.27 9.55
N LEU A 464 0.60 6.30 8.75
CA LEU A 464 1.70 7.17 8.40
C LEU A 464 2.11 8.00 9.63
N MET A 465 3.35 7.81 10.07
CA MET A 465 3.92 8.44 11.26
C MET A 465 4.85 9.59 10.93
N GLY A 466 5.49 9.58 9.75
CA GLY A 466 6.43 10.60 9.34
C GLY A 466 6.79 10.55 7.86
N LYS A 467 7.19 11.72 7.36
CA LYS A 467 7.69 11.98 6.01
C LYS A 467 9.01 12.73 6.15
N LEU A 468 10.13 12.02 6.13
CA LEU A 468 11.43 12.58 6.46
C LEU A 468 12.20 12.93 5.19
N GLY A 469 12.49 14.21 5.03
CA GLY A 469 13.42 14.74 4.04
C GLY A 469 14.89 14.64 4.49
N ALA A 470 15.81 15.05 3.64
CA ALA A 470 17.23 15.08 3.99
C ALA A 470 17.48 15.97 5.23
N GLY A 471 18.32 15.51 6.15
CA GLY A 471 18.65 16.18 7.40
C GLY A 471 17.56 16.13 8.48
N GLN A 472 16.43 15.46 8.22
CA GLN A 472 15.34 15.36 9.20
C GLN A 472 15.46 14.10 10.05
N SER A 473 15.03 14.23 11.31
CA SER A 473 14.99 13.14 12.28
C SER A 473 13.61 13.03 12.91
N GLN A 474 13.25 11.82 13.31
CA GLN A 474 12.06 11.55 14.10
C GLN A 474 12.40 10.63 15.28
N THR A 475 11.96 11.03 16.47
CA THR A 475 12.18 10.28 17.72
C THR A 475 10.89 9.60 18.15
N PHE A 476 10.99 8.32 18.46
CA PHE A 476 9.95 7.51 19.08
C PHE A 476 10.35 7.24 20.53
N ALA A 477 9.88 8.11 21.43
CA ALA A 477 10.24 8.07 22.84
C ALA A 477 9.74 6.79 23.52
N GLY A 478 10.60 6.16 24.29
CA GLY A 478 10.27 4.95 25.03
C GLY A 478 9.81 3.80 24.13
N TYR A 479 10.40 3.61 22.96
CA TYR A 479 9.93 2.68 21.91
C TYR A 479 9.70 1.26 22.40
N LEU A 480 10.53 0.78 23.33
CA LEU A 480 10.38 -0.55 23.93
C LEU A 480 9.68 -0.55 25.31
N GLY A 481 8.98 0.52 25.67
CA GLY A 481 8.26 0.63 26.94
C GLY A 481 9.15 0.95 28.14
N ASP A 482 10.37 1.38 27.88
CA ASP A 482 11.34 1.89 28.86
C ASP A 482 11.78 3.34 28.47
N ASP A 483 12.79 3.89 29.10
CA ASP A 483 13.24 5.26 28.87
C ASP A 483 14.13 5.40 27.61
N ARG A 484 14.27 4.35 26.80
CA ARG A 484 15.12 4.35 25.61
C ARG A 484 14.34 4.75 24.36
N ASP A 485 14.95 5.62 23.58
CA ASP A 485 14.36 6.19 22.37
C ASP A 485 14.86 5.49 21.11
N LEU A 486 13.99 5.37 20.11
CA LEU A 486 14.36 5.04 18.74
C LEU A 486 14.38 6.33 17.94
N VAL A 487 15.52 6.63 17.31
CA VAL A 487 15.71 7.81 16.48
C VAL A 487 15.98 7.38 15.04
N ILE A 488 15.21 7.91 14.10
CA ILE A 488 15.38 7.71 12.67
C ILE A 488 15.84 9.03 12.07
N THR A 489 16.99 9.03 11.42
CA THR A 489 17.57 10.22 10.78
C THR A 489 17.81 9.95 9.31
N VAL A 490 17.33 10.83 8.44
CA VAL A 490 17.63 10.81 7.01
C VAL A 490 18.80 11.75 6.76
N LEU A 491 19.96 11.20 6.44
CA LEU A 491 21.18 11.97 6.25
C LEU A 491 21.19 12.69 4.90
N SER A 492 20.79 11.99 3.85
CA SER A 492 20.73 12.55 2.49
C SER A 492 19.66 11.87 1.65
N ILE A 493 19.17 12.56 0.61
CA ILE A 493 18.25 12.03 -0.39
C ILE A 493 18.79 12.34 -1.78
N GLY A 494 18.85 11.30 -2.61
CA GLY A 494 19.30 11.37 -4.00
C GLY A 494 18.73 10.17 -4.77
N ASP A 495 19.60 9.42 -5.45
CA ASP A 495 19.18 8.15 -6.07
C ASP A 495 18.76 7.13 -5.02
N THR A 496 19.39 7.16 -3.86
CA THR A 496 19.00 6.47 -2.63
C THR A 496 18.77 7.49 -1.52
N ALA A 497 18.10 7.07 -0.45
CA ALA A 497 18.01 7.83 0.80
C ALA A 497 18.96 7.19 1.82
N GLN A 498 19.95 7.93 2.29
CA GLN A 498 20.85 7.48 3.34
C GLN A 498 20.18 7.70 4.70
N VAL A 499 20.05 6.64 5.49
CA VAL A 499 19.30 6.65 6.74
C VAL A 499 20.14 6.06 7.86
N THR A 500 20.08 6.68 9.03
CA THR A 500 20.56 6.11 10.29
C THR A 500 19.36 5.80 11.19
N ILE A 501 19.32 4.62 11.74
CA ILE A 501 18.32 4.17 12.71
C ILE A 501 19.07 3.83 13.98
N GLU A 502 18.82 4.58 15.04
CA GLU A 502 19.56 4.53 16.28
C GLU A 502 18.64 4.25 17.45
N PHE A 503 19.01 3.28 18.27
CA PHE A 503 18.29 2.96 19.49
C PHE A 503 19.17 3.25 20.73
N ASP A 504 18.69 4.08 21.63
CA ASP A 504 19.36 4.45 22.89
C ASP A 504 20.73 5.13 22.71
N GLY A 505 20.93 5.90 21.65
CA GLY A 505 22.21 6.59 21.39
C GLY A 505 23.38 5.63 21.13
N LEU A 506 23.09 4.38 20.74
CA LEU A 506 24.09 3.32 20.62
C LEU A 506 24.70 3.16 19.23
N CYS A 507 24.39 4.02 18.28
CA CYS A 507 25.22 4.16 17.10
C CYS A 507 26.59 4.71 17.54
N THR A 508 27.35 3.88 18.21
CA THR A 508 28.77 4.18 18.52
C THR A 508 29.66 4.04 17.27
N ASN A 509 29.06 4.09 16.11
CA ASN A 509 29.84 4.31 14.93
C ASN A 509 30.34 5.75 15.02
N THR A 510 31.58 5.86 15.47
CA THR A 510 32.46 6.73 14.74
C THR A 510 32.29 6.37 13.26
N ILE A 511 31.28 6.93 12.59
CA ILE A 511 31.45 7.23 11.18
C ILE A 511 32.80 7.94 11.20
N ALA A 512 33.79 7.27 10.68
CA ALA A 512 35.00 7.99 10.29
C ALA A 512 34.41 9.11 9.44
N PRO A 513 34.52 10.39 9.86
CA PRO A 513 33.81 11.46 9.19
C PRO A 513 34.01 11.22 7.72
N THR A 514 32.90 11.09 6.97
CA THR A 514 32.95 10.99 5.49
C THR A 514 33.97 12.03 5.10
N PRO A 515 35.08 11.68 4.46
CA PRO A 515 36.18 12.62 4.29
C PRO A 515 35.52 13.88 3.74
N SER A 516 35.66 14.96 4.51
CA SER A 516 35.02 16.24 4.18
C SER A 516 35.19 16.42 2.68
N PRO A 517 34.12 16.61 1.87
CA PRO A 517 34.26 16.79 0.43
C PRO A 517 35.23 17.92 0.09
N CYS A 518 35.64 18.69 1.11
CA CYS A 518 36.65 19.73 1.03
C CYS A 518 38.05 19.13 1.32
N GLU A 519 38.91 19.15 0.33
CA GLU A 519 40.30 18.69 0.42
C GLU A 519 41.12 19.43 1.52
N ASN A 520 40.68 20.66 1.85
CA ASN A 520 41.34 21.49 2.85
C ASN A 520 40.69 21.32 4.22
N PRO A 521 41.39 20.85 5.26
CA PRO A 521 40.84 20.66 6.62
C PRO A 521 40.36 21.94 7.29
N ASN A 522 40.77 23.13 6.79
CA ASN A 522 40.27 24.41 7.24
C ASN A 522 39.01 24.87 6.53
N GLN A 523 38.44 24.04 5.66
CA GLN A 523 37.19 24.31 4.96
C GLN A 523 36.11 23.34 5.44
N LYS A 524 34.85 23.79 5.28
CA LYS A 524 33.64 22.98 5.41
C LYS A 524 32.78 23.19 4.19
N GLN A 525 32.07 22.15 3.80
CA GLN A 525 31.04 22.27 2.77
C GLN A 525 29.86 23.05 3.32
N VAL A 526 29.38 24.02 2.56
CA VAL A 526 28.05 24.59 2.71
C VAL A 526 27.19 24.00 1.60
N SER A 527 26.02 23.49 1.99
CA SER A 527 24.98 23.05 1.05
C SER A 527 23.70 23.84 1.31
N VAL A 528 23.11 24.40 0.26
CA VAL A 528 21.82 25.09 0.32
C VAL A 528 20.84 24.32 -0.56
N GLN A 529 19.79 23.80 0.04
CA GLN A 529 18.72 23.08 -0.63
C GLN A 529 17.44 23.92 -0.61
N ILE A 530 16.80 24.06 -1.75
CA ILE A 530 15.57 24.86 -1.94
C ILE A 530 14.51 23.97 -2.57
N ALA A 531 13.34 23.91 -1.96
CA ALA A 531 12.11 23.47 -2.60
C ALA A 531 11.27 24.71 -2.91
N THR A 532 11.06 25.00 -4.18
CA THR A 532 10.27 26.16 -4.61
C THR A 532 8.78 25.87 -4.56
N ASP A 533 7.99 26.91 -4.37
CA ASP A 533 6.56 26.92 -4.58
C ASP A 533 6.18 27.12 -6.08
N THR A 534 4.98 27.65 -6.34
CA THR A 534 4.47 27.92 -7.70
C THR A 534 5.23 29.05 -8.41
N TYR A 535 5.91 29.93 -7.66
CA TYR A 535 6.59 31.13 -8.18
C TYR A 535 8.11 31.10 -7.92
N PRO A 536 8.85 30.17 -8.52
CA PRO A 536 10.27 29.93 -8.23
C PRO A 536 11.16 31.16 -8.45
N ALA A 537 10.79 32.08 -9.36
CA ALA A 537 11.57 33.26 -9.69
C ALA A 537 11.57 34.32 -8.58
N GLU A 538 10.68 34.25 -7.62
CA GLU A 538 10.58 35.17 -6.47
C GLU A 538 11.56 34.80 -5.37
N THR A 539 12.01 33.55 -5.31
CA THR A 539 12.95 33.04 -4.29
C THR A 539 14.39 33.32 -4.69
N SER A 540 15.13 33.94 -3.77
CA SER A 540 16.58 34.08 -3.88
C SER A 540 17.25 34.04 -2.50
N TRP A 541 18.55 33.73 -2.47
CA TRP A 541 19.31 33.73 -1.22
C TRP A 541 20.74 34.29 -1.43
N THR A 542 21.32 34.75 -0.32
CA THR A 542 22.72 35.13 -0.23
C THR A 542 23.39 34.53 0.99
N LEU A 543 24.66 34.18 0.84
CA LEU A 543 25.53 33.73 1.93
C LEU A 543 26.75 34.62 1.99
N LYS A 544 26.92 35.30 3.11
CA LYS A 544 28.02 36.24 3.36
C LYS A 544 28.83 35.81 4.57
N LYS A 545 30.15 36.02 4.47
CA LYS A 545 31.01 35.91 5.63
C LYS A 545 30.90 37.18 6.46
N VAL A 546 30.54 37.05 7.76
CA VAL A 546 30.30 38.21 8.66
C VAL A 546 31.31 38.31 9.80
N GLY A 547 32.04 37.25 10.10
CA GLY A 547 33.09 37.23 11.10
C GLY A 547 34.35 36.56 10.55
N SER A 548 35.52 37.13 10.76
CA SER A 548 36.79 36.56 10.35
C SER A 548 37.44 35.78 11.49
N CYS A 549 37.64 34.48 11.29
CA CYS A 549 38.74 33.79 11.93
C CYS A 549 40.01 34.32 11.29
N ALA A 550 41.07 34.65 12.06
CA ALA A 550 42.23 35.37 11.56
C ALA A 550 42.80 34.80 10.22
N GLY A 551 42.93 35.64 9.21
CA GLY A 551 43.60 35.30 7.94
C GLY A 551 42.71 34.78 6.79
N GLN A 552 41.40 34.89 6.88
CA GLN A 552 40.47 34.33 5.86
C GLN A 552 39.91 35.39 4.90
N ALA A 553 39.64 34.97 3.67
CA ALA A 553 39.11 35.84 2.61
C ALA A 553 37.61 36.17 2.79
N ASP A 554 37.17 37.30 2.23
CA ASP A 554 35.75 37.66 2.15
C ASP A 554 35.01 36.67 1.23
N LEU A 555 33.76 36.31 1.59
CA LEU A 555 32.89 35.47 0.80
C LEU A 555 31.53 36.15 0.62
N ASN A 556 31.00 36.13 -0.60
CA ASN A 556 29.64 36.53 -0.91
C ASN A 556 29.11 35.64 -2.04
N LEU A 557 28.20 34.74 -1.71
CA LEU A 557 27.56 33.84 -2.64
C LEU A 557 26.08 34.19 -2.75
N SER A 558 25.48 33.84 -3.90
CA SER A 558 24.05 34.07 -4.17
C SER A 558 23.44 32.89 -4.89
N SER A 559 22.13 32.75 -4.77
CA SER A 559 21.36 31.72 -5.48
C SER A 559 21.51 31.82 -6.99
N PRO A 560 21.39 30.69 -7.71
CA PRO A 560 21.01 30.71 -9.11
C PRO A 560 19.57 31.24 -9.26
N THR A 561 19.15 31.52 -10.49
CA THR A 561 17.75 31.84 -10.80
C THR A 561 16.97 30.51 -10.87
N TYR A 562 15.95 30.38 -10.06
CA TYR A 562 15.07 29.22 -10.08
C TYR A 562 13.98 29.37 -11.15
N SER A 563 13.63 28.27 -11.83
CA SER A 563 12.65 28.31 -12.94
C SER A 563 11.63 27.16 -12.88
N THR A 564 11.86 26.16 -12.04
CA THR A 564 10.95 25.01 -11.90
C THR A 564 10.06 25.21 -10.69
N SER A 565 8.75 25.26 -10.92
CA SER A 565 7.72 25.44 -9.87
C SER A 565 7.44 24.15 -9.10
N ASN A 566 7.11 24.29 -7.81
CA ASN A 566 6.73 23.20 -6.92
C ASN A 566 7.72 22.01 -6.96
N ALA A 567 9.02 22.32 -6.95
CA ALA A 567 10.07 21.32 -7.13
C ALA A 567 11.26 21.57 -6.22
N VAL A 568 11.91 20.48 -5.81
CA VAL A 568 13.23 20.53 -5.20
C VAL A 568 14.23 20.92 -6.28
N GLN A 569 14.97 21.98 -6.02
CA GLN A 569 16.01 22.48 -6.93
C GLN A 569 17.32 21.73 -6.67
N ALA A 570 18.21 21.74 -7.66
CA ALA A 570 19.55 21.19 -7.46
C ALA A 570 20.24 21.90 -6.28
N ALA A 571 20.81 21.10 -5.37
CA ALA A 571 21.52 21.64 -4.23
C ALA A 571 22.70 22.51 -4.67
N PHE A 572 22.88 23.66 -4.01
CA PHE A 572 24.10 24.45 -4.16
C PHE A 572 25.12 23.92 -3.13
N GLU A 573 26.29 23.54 -3.59
CA GLU A 573 27.35 22.99 -2.74
C GLU A 573 28.67 23.71 -3.00
N GLN A 574 29.31 24.16 -1.94
CA GLN A 574 30.62 24.79 -2.04
C GLN A 574 31.44 24.63 -0.75
N CYS A 575 32.71 24.34 -0.89
CA CYS A 575 33.69 24.41 0.21
C CYS A 575 33.99 25.86 0.56
N VAL A 576 33.78 26.22 1.81
CA VAL A 576 34.06 27.55 2.37
C VAL A 576 35.02 27.44 3.54
N ASP A 577 35.88 28.45 3.75
CA ASP A 577 36.76 28.48 4.90
C ASP A 577 35.95 28.49 6.21
N LYS A 578 36.42 27.82 7.25
CA LYS A 578 35.77 27.90 8.56
C LYS A 578 35.66 29.36 8.99
N GLY A 579 34.48 29.79 9.41
CA GLY A 579 34.20 31.20 9.73
C GLY A 579 32.77 31.40 10.21
N GLN A 580 32.41 32.65 10.47
CA GLN A 580 31.04 33.04 10.79
C GLN A 580 30.34 33.56 9.51
N TYR A 581 29.15 33.07 9.24
CA TYR A 581 28.39 33.34 8.03
C TYR A 581 26.99 33.85 8.36
N GLU A 582 26.47 34.72 7.51
CA GLU A 582 25.08 35.16 7.47
C GLU A 582 24.43 34.62 6.19
N PHE A 583 23.37 33.84 6.36
CA PHE A 583 22.51 33.39 5.30
C PHE A 583 21.23 34.24 5.29
N THR A 584 20.86 34.76 4.14
CA THR A 584 19.59 35.46 3.97
C THR A 584 18.85 34.86 2.78
N ILE A 585 17.63 34.40 2.97
CA ILE A 585 16.70 34.01 1.91
C ILE A 585 15.62 35.07 1.81
N THR A 586 15.22 35.40 0.59
CA THR A 586 14.22 36.45 0.30
C THR A 586 13.19 35.92 -0.66
N ASP A 587 11.97 36.35 -0.47
CA ASP A 587 10.86 36.23 -1.36
C ASP A 587 10.48 37.62 -1.90
N ALA A 588 10.43 37.80 -3.25
CA ALA A 588 10.25 39.09 -3.87
C ALA A 588 8.82 39.64 -3.76
N TYR A 589 7.84 38.77 -3.59
CA TYR A 589 6.44 39.15 -3.36
C TYR A 589 6.16 39.44 -1.90
N GLY A 590 6.87 38.75 -0.99
CA GLY A 590 6.84 39.00 0.44
C GLY A 590 5.88 38.12 1.21
N ASP A 591 5.36 37.05 0.60
CA ASP A 591 4.48 36.07 1.24
C ASP A 591 5.20 34.75 1.59
N GLY A 592 6.49 34.64 1.28
CA GLY A 592 7.31 33.45 1.53
C GLY A 592 7.14 32.39 0.44
N MET A 593 7.65 31.18 0.70
CA MET A 593 7.57 30.03 -0.22
C MET A 593 6.47 29.04 0.19
N CYS A 594 5.65 29.37 1.17
CA CYS A 594 4.58 28.54 1.75
C CYS A 594 3.42 29.48 2.16
N CYS A 595 2.22 29.11 2.12
CA CYS A 595 1.52 27.86 1.97
C CYS A 595 0.35 28.01 0.97
N SER A 596 0.01 29.29 0.59
CA SER A 596 -1.13 29.58 -0.30
C SER A 596 -0.86 29.20 -1.76
N TYR A 597 0.41 29.23 -2.19
CA TYR A 597 0.82 28.97 -3.57
C TYR A 597 1.82 27.83 -3.71
N GLY A 598 1.91 26.95 -2.72
CA GLY A 598 2.78 25.79 -2.73
C GLY A 598 3.37 25.52 -1.34
N ALA A 599 4.12 24.43 -1.21
CA ALA A 599 4.79 24.02 0.03
C ALA A 599 6.32 24.09 -0.16
N GLY A 600 6.82 25.31 -0.49
CA GLY A 600 8.25 25.52 -0.59
C GLY A 600 8.94 25.52 0.77
N SER A 601 10.25 25.24 0.78
CA SER A 601 11.09 25.18 1.98
C SER A 601 12.55 25.41 1.63
N PHE A 602 13.39 25.66 2.64
CA PHE A 602 14.83 25.74 2.46
C PHE A 602 15.56 24.99 3.58
N GLN A 603 16.76 24.49 3.30
CA GLN A 603 17.69 23.95 4.29
C GLN A 603 19.10 24.44 4.00
N VAL A 604 19.86 24.68 5.05
CA VAL A 604 21.26 25.11 4.95
C VAL A 604 22.11 24.22 5.84
N PHE A 605 23.06 23.53 5.23
CA PHE A 605 24.01 22.69 5.95
C PHE A 605 25.39 23.35 6.00
N TYR A 606 26.07 23.19 7.13
CA TYR A 606 27.47 23.54 7.32
C TYR A 606 28.23 22.31 7.83
N GLY A 607 28.92 21.63 6.95
CA GLY A 607 29.31 20.24 7.12
C GLY A 607 28.05 19.36 7.18
N ASP A 608 27.98 18.52 8.19
CA ASP A 608 26.87 17.57 8.35
C ASP A 608 25.69 18.13 9.18
N ARG A 609 25.73 19.41 9.57
CA ARG A 609 24.75 20.03 10.45
C ARG A 609 23.80 20.96 9.68
N ASP A 610 22.47 20.72 9.77
CA ASP A 610 21.48 21.74 9.44
C ASP A 610 21.56 22.87 10.46
N VAL A 611 21.89 24.07 9.96
CA VAL A 611 22.16 25.23 10.80
C VAL A 611 20.91 26.03 11.16
N PHE A 612 19.77 25.71 10.53
CA PHE A 612 18.46 26.33 10.77
C PHE A 612 17.36 25.30 11.02
N GLU A 613 17.71 24.20 11.65
CA GLU A 613 16.76 23.15 12.02
C GLU A 613 15.52 23.72 12.74
N GLY A 614 14.32 23.35 12.28
CA GLY A 614 13.04 23.85 12.78
C GLY A 614 12.67 25.28 12.34
N GLN A 615 13.49 25.97 11.56
CA GLN A 615 13.22 27.33 11.03
C GLN A 615 13.13 27.35 9.49
N SER A 616 13.26 26.21 8.86
CA SER A 616 13.35 26.02 7.40
C SER A 616 11.99 25.91 6.70
N SER A 617 10.88 26.17 7.40
CA SER A 617 9.57 26.29 6.74
C SER A 617 9.57 27.47 5.76
N GLY A 618 8.92 27.30 4.60
CA GLY A 618 8.78 28.37 3.62
C GLY A 618 7.96 29.59 4.10
N ASP A 619 7.39 29.55 5.31
CA ASP A 619 6.58 30.62 5.90
C ASP A 619 7.47 31.65 6.65
N PHE A 620 8.25 32.42 5.90
CA PHE A 620 9.13 33.44 6.45
C PHE A 620 8.77 34.89 5.99
N GLY A 621 7.70 35.03 5.22
CA GLY A 621 7.31 36.32 4.65
C GLY A 621 8.36 36.83 3.66
N ALA A 622 8.69 38.13 3.69
CA ALA A 622 9.60 38.74 2.71
C ALA A 622 11.06 38.29 2.83
N SER A 623 11.52 37.86 4.01
CA SER A 623 12.88 37.36 4.18
C SER A 623 13.11 36.67 5.52
N PHE A 624 14.06 35.71 5.52
CA PHE A 624 14.65 35.13 6.71
C PHE A 624 16.16 35.38 6.70
N THR A 625 16.73 35.73 7.85
CA THR A 625 18.19 35.90 8.00
C THR A 625 18.64 35.16 9.27
N GLY A 626 19.67 34.35 9.13
CA GLY A 626 20.28 33.61 10.24
C GLY A 626 21.80 33.56 10.13
N ASN A 627 22.46 33.40 11.28
CA ASN A 627 23.91 33.32 11.38
C ASN A 627 24.35 31.94 11.83
N PHE A 628 25.44 31.44 11.26
CA PHE A 628 26.04 30.16 11.63
C PHE A 628 27.56 30.15 11.40
N GLY A 629 28.19 29.06 11.77
CA GLY A 629 29.61 28.83 11.56
C GLY A 629 30.42 28.67 12.83
N GLU A 630 31.70 28.44 12.65
CA GLU A 630 32.65 28.20 13.74
C GLU A 630 34.03 28.83 13.44
N CYS A 631 34.72 29.25 14.46
CA CYS A 631 36.16 29.55 14.39
C CYS A 631 36.88 28.53 15.27
N ASP A 632 37.91 27.85 14.76
CA ASP A 632 38.76 27.04 15.58
C ASP A 632 39.42 27.93 16.66
N VAL A 633 39.06 27.72 17.92
CA VAL A 633 39.84 28.28 19.03
C VAL A 633 41.17 27.54 18.99
N PRO A 634 42.33 28.22 18.90
CA PRO A 634 43.61 27.53 18.96
C PRO A 634 43.62 26.60 20.18
N ALA A 635 43.86 25.33 20.00
CA ALA A 635 43.99 24.41 21.12
C ALA A 635 44.97 25.01 22.12
N SER A 636 44.52 25.20 23.36
CA SER A 636 45.43 25.65 24.45
C SER A 636 46.65 24.73 24.43
N PRO A 637 47.87 25.25 24.43
CA PRO A 637 49.05 24.41 24.43
C PRO A 637 48.94 23.39 25.56
N PRO A 638 49.32 22.15 25.38
CA PRO A 638 49.24 21.14 26.41
C PRO A 638 49.97 21.65 27.67
N PRO A 639 49.43 21.47 28.87
CA PRO A 639 50.04 21.96 30.09
C PRO A 639 51.48 21.44 30.15
N THR A 640 52.44 22.37 30.33
CA THR A 640 53.86 22.04 30.48
C THR A 640 53.98 21.01 31.60
N PRO A 641 54.62 19.87 31.39
CA PRO A 641 54.76 18.86 32.44
C PRO A 641 55.43 19.51 33.66
N ALA A 642 54.82 19.33 34.82
CA ALA A 642 55.40 19.81 36.07
C ALA A 642 56.83 19.28 36.23
N PRO A 643 57.81 20.08 36.74
CA PRO A 643 59.17 19.64 36.93
C PRO A 643 59.18 18.40 37.82
N VAL A 644 59.74 17.32 37.32
CA VAL A 644 59.91 16.09 38.10
C VAL A 644 60.94 16.35 39.15
N ASN A 645 60.52 16.44 40.42
CA ASN A 645 61.37 16.57 41.57
C ASN A 645 62.17 15.27 41.74
N SER A 646 63.40 15.22 41.20
CA SER A 646 64.30 14.09 41.36
C SER A 646 64.79 14.06 42.83
N THR A 647 64.19 13.21 43.61
CA THR A 647 64.75 12.85 44.94
C THR A 647 66.07 12.09 44.68
N PRO A 648 67.20 12.51 45.33
CA PRO A 648 68.45 11.76 45.19
C PRO A 648 68.32 10.37 45.84
N PRO A 649 69.06 9.36 45.35
CA PRO A 649 69.03 8.03 45.91
C PRO A 649 69.56 7.97 47.35
N PRO A 650 69.02 7.08 48.19
CA PRO A 650 69.51 6.96 49.61
C PRO A 650 70.95 6.46 49.63
N THR A 651 71.75 7.11 50.48
CA THR A 651 73.16 6.74 50.77
C THR A 651 73.20 5.35 51.39
N PRO A 652 74.13 4.45 51.05
CA PRO A 652 74.24 3.14 51.66
C PRO A 652 74.82 3.28 53.07
N ALA A 653 74.28 2.50 54.03
CA ALA A 653 74.73 2.44 55.44
C ALA A 653 76.16 1.85 55.50
N PRO A 654 77.02 2.36 56.45
CA PRO A 654 78.33 1.81 56.66
C PRO A 654 78.25 0.42 57.29
N VAL A 655 79.18 -0.45 56.92
CA VAL A 655 79.44 -1.80 57.45
C VAL A 655 79.96 -1.75 58.86
#